data_9800d23c63760bd7ec233e5c9deaf583
#
_entry.id   9800d23c63760bd7ec233e5c9deaf583
#
_cell.length_a   1.000
_cell.length_b   1.000
_cell.length_c   1.000
_cell.angle_alpha   90.00
_cell.angle_beta   90.00
_cell.angle_gamma   90.00
#
_symmetry.space_group_name_H-M   'P 1'
#
loop_
_entity.id
_entity.type
_entity.pdbx_description
1 polymer ?
#
loop_
_entity_poly.entity_id
_entity_poly.type
_entity_poly.pdbx_seq_one_letter_code
_entity_poly.pdbx_strand_id
1 'polypeptide(L)'
;MSRSFDDLLPTALDDISLAELSPLTRVGDLLILLERWVERGWLRALDKAFVAFLSDLDPQADPLVLVAAALTSHQLGHGHVCLDLYETLKEPDFALSLPPEGDQQGGTMLLPSQLLAALDGAAWCQALAGSMLVAEVGDSSAEALQKPLVLAERRLYLRRYWTYERRIAAALRQRLAQSETPPEDLPQRLNALFGPANSAPQAIIDWQKLSCALATRKGFSIITGGPGTGKTTTVVRLLALLQAPAVQSGQPLRIRLAAPTGKAAARLTESISQQVQSLDVSDDVRQKIPSEVTTVHRLLGSRPGTRYFRHHAGNLLPLDVLVVDEASMIDLEMMANLLDALPPHARMVLLGDKDQLASVEAGAVLGDLCRDAEEGFYSPDTQAWLEAVSGEDLGKGGLRQGDAQQHPLAQQVVMLRHSRRFGQGSGIGQLARLVNQQQDQQARTLLAAGSHDDLFALALKGEQDLKFERLVLDGLGRGEQGPQGYRHYLNVLTAERPADDSALDDACWTRWARSVLSAFDAFQLLCAVRKGPWGVEGLNQRITHALFNAKLIESEQQWYEGRPVLMTHNDYGLGLMNGDIGITLRLPERDGEGKQVLRVAFPRNDGSEGVRFVLPSRLNEVETVYAMTVHKSQGSEFAHTALILPEALNPVLTKELIYTGITRAKHWFSLIEPRQGIFEEALRRKVKRLSGLMLGL
;
A
#
# COMPACT_ATOMS: atom_id res chain seq x y z
N MET A 1 34.50 -30.62 12.72
CA MET A 1 35.29 -29.44 13.13
C MET A 1 34.81 -28.28 12.26
N SER A 2 33.90 -27.47 12.78
CA SER A 2 33.43 -26.25 12.10
C SER A 2 34.54 -25.20 12.19
N ARG A 3 35.11 -24.83 11.07
CA ARG A 3 35.97 -23.64 11.00
C ARG A 3 35.09 -22.43 11.23
N SER A 4 35.46 -21.57 12.17
CA SER A 4 34.78 -20.31 12.43
C SER A 4 34.86 -19.43 11.19
N PHE A 5 33.75 -18.71 10.91
CA PHE A 5 33.63 -17.78 9.79
C PHE A 5 34.71 -16.65 9.81
N ASP A 6 35.22 -16.34 10.99
CA ASP A 6 36.29 -15.35 11.20
C ASP A 6 37.67 -15.80 10.70
N ASP A 7 37.88 -17.10 10.44
CA ASP A 7 39.15 -17.63 9.96
C ASP A 7 39.40 -17.45 8.45
N LEU A 8 38.37 -16.96 7.71
CA LEU A 8 38.43 -16.79 6.25
C LEU A 8 38.60 -15.31 5.80
N LEU A 9 38.51 -14.35 6.72
CA LEU A 9 38.71 -12.95 6.40
C LEU A 9 40.16 -12.50 6.78
N PRO A 10 40.90 -11.87 5.85
CA PRO A 10 42.16 -11.21 6.21
C PRO A 10 41.87 -10.08 7.20
N THR A 11 42.68 -9.96 8.23
CA THR A 11 42.58 -8.99 9.33
C THR A 11 42.80 -7.53 8.95
N ALA A 12 42.84 -7.18 7.65
CA ALA A 12 42.95 -5.83 7.13
C ALA A 12 42.21 -5.74 5.77
N LEU A 13 40.89 -5.56 5.79
CA LEU A 13 40.07 -5.31 4.58
C LEU A 13 40.45 -3.99 3.87
N ASP A 14 41.06 -3.04 4.59
CA ASP A 14 41.42 -1.72 4.08
C ASP A 14 42.58 -1.69 3.09
N ASP A 15 43.46 -2.74 3.09
CA ASP A 15 44.68 -2.75 2.30
C ASP A 15 44.56 -3.36 0.89
N ILE A 16 43.41 -4.00 0.54
CA ILE A 16 43.25 -4.61 -0.77
C ILE A 16 42.70 -3.59 -1.76
N SER A 17 43.48 -3.25 -2.79
CA SER A 17 43.02 -2.38 -3.88
C SER A 17 41.86 -3.04 -4.64
N LEU A 18 40.76 -2.28 -4.90
CA LEU A 18 39.64 -2.76 -5.72
C LEU A 18 40.07 -3.19 -7.12
N ALA A 19 41.15 -2.62 -7.65
CA ALA A 19 41.69 -2.97 -8.94
C ALA A 19 42.33 -4.39 -9.02
N GLU A 20 42.61 -4.99 -7.85
CA GLU A 20 43.19 -6.32 -7.75
C GLU A 20 42.12 -7.40 -7.56
N LEU A 21 40.87 -7.03 -7.28
CA LEU A 21 39.77 -7.97 -7.09
C LEU A 21 39.27 -8.51 -8.43
N SER A 22 38.97 -9.79 -8.47
CA SER A 22 38.34 -10.49 -9.60
C SER A 22 37.00 -11.14 -9.13
N PRO A 23 35.98 -10.34 -8.76
CA PRO A 23 34.78 -10.84 -8.09
C PRO A 23 33.93 -11.81 -8.92
N LEU A 24 34.00 -11.74 -10.26
CA LEU A 24 33.25 -12.65 -11.15
C LEU A 24 34.03 -13.98 -11.42
N THR A 25 35.25 -14.13 -10.89
CA THR A 25 36.08 -15.36 -11.09
C THR A 25 36.49 -16.01 -9.77
N ARG A 26 36.45 -15.27 -8.65
CA ARG A 26 36.86 -15.76 -7.33
C ARG A 26 35.83 -15.44 -6.28
N VAL A 27 35.33 -16.46 -5.61
CA VAL A 27 34.30 -16.31 -4.56
C VAL A 27 34.80 -15.43 -3.40
N GLY A 28 36.08 -15.56 -2.98
CA GLY A 28 36.64 -14.72 -1.93
C GLY A 28 36.60 -13.22 -2.28
N ASP A 29 37.00 -12.88 -3.50
CA ASP A 29 36.97 -11.49 -3.98
C ASP A 29 35.55 -10.93 -4.09
N LEU A 30 34.60 -11.78 -4.48
CA LEU A 30 33.18 -11.41 -4.47
C LEU A 30 32.66 -11.11 -3.05
N LEU A 31 32.98 -11.95 -2.07
CA LEU A 31 32.57 -11.72 -0.69
C LEU A 31 33.17 -10.43 -0.10
N ILE A 32 34.42 -10.11 -0.45
CA ILE A 32 35.07 -8.85 -0.06
C ILE A 32 34.34 -7.66 -0.70
N LEU A 33 33.99 -7.72 -1.99
CA LEU A 33 33.24 -6.67 -2.65
C LEU A 33 31.87 -6.47 -1.99
N LEU A 34 31.14 -7.57 -1.74
CA LEU A 34 29.81 -7.50 -1.10
C LEU A 34 29.89 -6.94 0.32
N GLU A 35 30.94 -7.25 1.10
CA GLU A 35 31.18 -6.63 2.42
C GLU A 35 31.31 -5.12 2.30
N ARG A 36 32.14 -4.63 1.40
CA ARG A 36 32.33 -3.20 1.18
C ARG A 36 31.04 -2.51 0.74
N TRP A 37 30.21 -3.17 -0.08
CA TRP A 37 28.89 -2.66 -0.44
C TRP A 37 27.93 -2.62 0.77
N VAL A 38 28.02 -3.59 1.70
CA VAL A 38 27.25 -3.59 2.94
C VAL A 38 27.71 -2.47 3.88
N GLU A 39 29.01 -2.31 4.12
CA GLU A 39 29.59 -1.23 4.94
C GLU A 39 29.19 0.15 4.42
N ARG A 40 29.09 0.29 3.10
CA ARG A 40 28.64 1.51 2.44
C ARG A 40 27.13 1.71 2.48
N GLY A 41 26.37 0.72 2.90
CA GLY A 41 24.91 0.75 2.88
C GLY A 41 24.28 0.56 1.49
N TRP A 42 25.05 0.05 0.51
CA TRP A 42 24.55 -0.28 -0.82
C TRP A 42 23.75 -1.58 -0.80
N LEU A 43 24.23 -2.59 -0.06
CA LEU A 43 23.52 -3.84 0.20
C LEU A 43 23.15 -3.98 1.67
N ARG A 44 22.18 -4.84 1.94
CA ARG A 44 21.86 -5.25 3.31
C ARG A 44 22.80 -6.37 3.75
N ALA A 45 23.10 -6.44 5.05
CA ALA A 45 23.85 -7.56 5.62
C ALA A 45 23.24 -8.93 5.27
N LEU A 46 21.88 -8.99 5.12
CA LEU A 46 21.17 -10.19 4.70
C LEU A 46 21.56 -10.65 3.29
N ASP A 47 21.79 -9.72 2.36
CA ASP A 47 22.12 -10.05 0.97
C ASP A 47 23.48 -10.74 0.89
N LYS A 48 24.50 -10.25 1.63
CA LYS A 48 25.80 -10.90 1.78
C LYS A 48 25.71 -12.23 2.51
N ALA A 49 24.99 -12.28 3.64
CA ALA A 49 24.82 -13.51 4.43
C ALA A 49 24.17 -14.62 3.60
N PHE A 50 23.23 -14.27 2.72
CA PHE A 50 22.63 -15.23 1.80
C PHE A 50 23.65 -15.82 0.82
N VAL A 51 24.52 -14.98 0.25
CA VAL A 51 25.59 -15.45 -0.65
C VAL A 51 26.57 -16.36 0.09
N ALA A 52 26.99 -16.00 1.30
CA ALA A 52 27.87 -16.82 2.12
C ALA A 52 27.23 -18.19 2.39
N PHE A 53 25.95 -18.22 2.77
CA PHE A 53 25.20 -19.47 2.95
C PHE A 53 25.16 -20.33 1.67
N LEU A 54 24.95 -19.73 0.48
CA LEU A 54 24.97 -20.46 -0.79
C LEU A 54 26.36 -21.01 -1.13
N SER A 55 27.43 -20.26 -0.83
CA SER A 55 28.81 -20.69 -1.01
C SER A 55 29.16 -21.86 -0.06
N ASP A 56 28.65 -21.88 1.16
CA ASP A 56 28.80 -23.00 2.09
C ASP A 56 28.03 -24.25 1.61
N LEU A 57 26.85 -24.03 1.01
CA LEU A 57 26.01 -25.12 0.48
C LEU A 57 26.60 -25.77 -0.77
N ASP A 58 27.24 -24.97 -1.64
CA ASP A 58 28.00 -25.42 -2.81
C ASP A 58 29.37 -24.73 -2.88
N PRO A 59 30.44 -25.32 -2.30
CA PRO A 59 31.77 -24.73 -2.34
C PRO A 59 32.37 -24.61 -3.75
N GLN A 60 31.80 -25.24 -4.75
CA GLN A 60 32.19 -25.14 -6.17
C GLN A 60 31.29 -24.17 -6.96
N ALA A 61 30.41 -23.44 -6.29
CA ALA A 61 29.51 -22.51 -6.95
C ALA A 61 30.27 -21.47 -7.79
N ASP A 62 29.80 -21.27 -9.02
CA ASP A 62 30.37 -20.24 -9.90
C ASP A 62 30.06 -18.84 -9.28
N PRO A 63 31.07 -17.95 -9.18
CA PRO A 63 30.84 -16.57 -8.74
C PRO A 63 29.74 -15.84 -9.49
N LEU A 64 29.49 -16.17 -10.75
CA LEU A 64 28.35 -15.60 -11.53
C LEU A 64 26.98 -15.97 -10.95
N VAL A 65 26.85 -17.16 -10.36
CA VAL A 65 25.62 -17.59 -9.68
C VAL A 65 25.47 -16.84 -8.36
N LEU A 66 26.54 -16.69 -7.61
CA LEU A 66 26.56 -16.03 -6.32
C LEU A 66 26.26 -14.53 -6.42
N VAL A 67 26.83 -13.84 -7.43
CA VAL A 67 26.49 -12.42 -7.67
C VAL A 67 25.04 -12.26 -8.09
N ALA A 68 24.52 -13.16 -8.96
CA ALA A 68 23.11 -13.14 -9.33
C ALA A 68 22.18 -13.33 -8.12
N ALA A 69 22.57 -14.22 -7.19
CA ALA A 69 21.84 -14.45 -5.95
C ALA A 69 21.84 -13.21 -5.03
N ALA A 70 23.02 -12.54 -4.87
CA ALA A 70 23.13 -11.28 -4.12
C ALA A 70 22.19 -10.21 -4.69
N LEU A 71 22.24 -10.00 -6.00
CA LEU A 71 21.43 -9.00 -6.69
C LEU A 71 19.94 -9.34 -6.67
N THR A 72 19.57 -10.63 -6.75
CA THR A 72 18.17 -11.07 -6.61
C THR A 72 17.67 -10.78 -5.20
N SER A 73 18.46 -11.07 -4.16
CA SER A 73 18.10 -10.75 -2.76
C SER A 73 17.99 -9.25 -2.54
N HIS A 74 18.90 -8.45 -3.10
CA HIS A 74 18.85 -6.99 -3.08
C HIS A 74 17.55 -6.46 -3.72
N GLN A 75 17.20 -6.96 -4.90
CA GLN A 75 15.99 -6.55 -5.62
C GLN A 75 14.71 -6.87 -4.85
N LEU A 76 14.64 -7.94 -4.07
CA LEU A 76 13.53 -8.21 -3.17
C LEU A 76 13.34 -7.10 -2.13
N GLY A 77 14.44 -6.54 -1.61
CA GLY A 77 14.42 -5.39 -0.72
C GLY A 77 13.85 -4.12 -1.35
N HIS A 78 13.81 -4.06 -2.68
CA HIS A 78 13.23 -2.95 -3.47
C HIS A 78 11.84 -3.29 -4.03
N GLY A 79 11.25 -4.40 -3.58
CA GLY A 79 9.89 -4.81 -3.94
C GLY A 79 9.76 -5.57 -5.26
N HIS A 80 10.87 -5.91 -5.93
CA HIS A 80 10.86 -6.81 -7.08
C HIS A 80 10.73 -8.26 -6.63
N VAL A 81 10.12 -9.11 -7.45
CA VAL A 81 9.96 -10.54 -7.15
C VAL A 81 11.11 -11.37 -7.72
N CYS A 82 11.76 -10.87 -8.76
CA CYS A 82 12.84 -11.52 -9.48
C CYS A 82 13.88 -10.51 -9.96
N LEU A 83 15.03 -11.01 -10.40
CA LEU A 83 16.05 -10.29 -11.15
C LEU A 83 15.91 -10.63 -12.64
N ASP A 84 15.64 -9.66 -13.52
CA ASP A 84 15.71 -9.87 -14.96
C ASP A 84 17.17 -9.64 -15.42
N LEU A 85 17.85 -10.71 -15.81
CA LEU A 85 19.27 -10.70 -16.12
C LEU A 85 19.60 -9.77 -17.30
N TYR A 86 18.78 -9.78 -18.35
CA TYR A 86 19.01 -8.98 -19.53
C TYR A 86 18.70 -7.49 -19.32
N GLU A 87 17.59 -7.18 -18.61
CA GLU A 87 17.27 -5.80 -18.27
C GLU A 87 18.31 -5.20 -17.32
N THR A 88 18.83 -6.00 -16.39
CA THR A 88 19.90 -5.57 -15.48
C THR A 88 21.20 -5.25 -16.21
N LEU A 89 21.56 -6.01 -17.25
CA LEU A 89 22.78 -5.77 -18.02
C LEU A 89 22.69 -4.55 -18.96
N LYS A 90 21.49 -4.07 -19.30
CA LYS A 90 21.35 -2.86 -20.15
C LYS A 90 21.81 -1.61 -19.40
N GLU A 91 21.36 -1.42 -18.18
CA GLU A 91 21.66 -0.28 -17.33
C GLU A 91 21.79 -0.74 -15.87
N PRO A 92 22.92 -1.41 -15.49
CA PRO A 92 23.02 -2.10 -14.21
C PRO A 92 22.81 -1.20 -12.99
N ASP A 93 23.41 -0.01 -12.98
CA ASP A 93 23.34 0.92 -11.87
C ASP A 93 21.91 1.41 -11.64
N PHE A 94 21.22 1.71 -12.74
CA PHE A 94 19.82 2.14 -12.66
C PHE A 94 18.87 0.99 -12.29
N ALA A 95 19.03 -0.18 -12.93
CA ALA A 95 18.18 -1.34 -12.69
C ALA A 95 18.27 -1.84 -11.24
N LEU A 96 19.46 -1.73 -10.64
CA LEU A 96 19.72 -2.16 -9.26
C LEU A 96 19.53 -1.03 -8.24
N SER A 97 19.32 0.21 -8.69
CA SER A 97 19.34 1.40 -7.82
C SER A 97 20.62 1.51 -6.96
N LEU A 98 21.76 1.22 -7.58
CA LEU A 98 23.08 1.27 -6.98
C LEU A 98 24.03 2.15 -7.81
N PRO A 99 24.79 3.08 -7.17
CA PRO A 99 24.74 3.41 -5.75
C PRO A 99 23.41 4.03 -5.31
N PRO A 100 23.08 3.97 -4.01
CA PRO A 100 21.91 4.67 -3.49
C PRO A 100 22.00 6.18 -3.77
N GLU A 101 20.88 6.81 -4.09
CA GLU A 101 20.84 8.25 -4.34
C GLU A 101 21.37 9.03 -3.13
N GLY A 102 22.25 10.02 -3.40
CA GLY A 102 22.92 10.82 -2.36
C GLY A 102 24.30 10.30 -1.96
N ASP A 103 24.76 9.15 -2.43
CA ASP A 103 26.13 8.71 -2.25
C ASP A 103 27.09 9.42 -3.22
N GLN A 104 27.54 10.63 -2.85
CA GLN A 104 28.46 11.45 -3.66
C GLN A 104 29.91 10.90 -3.71
N GLN A 105 30.25 9.91 -2.89
CA GLN A 105 31.60 9.34 -2.81
C GLN A 105 31.73 8.02 -3.61
N GLY A 106 30.80 7.73 -4.51
CA GLY A 106 30.80 6.52 -5.33
C GLY A 106 32.09 6.28 -6.15
N GLY A 107 32.91 7.30 -6.35
CA GLY A 107 34.11 7.23 -7.19
C GLY A 107 35.24 6.31 -6.69
N THR A 108 35.15 5.78 -5.45
CA THR A 108 36.12 4.83 -4.89
C THR A 108 35.62 3.39 -4.85
N MET A 109 34.38 3.13 -5.23
CA MET A 109 33.77 1.80 -5.19
C MET A 109 33.54 1.26 -6.60
N LEU A 110 33.64 -0.07 -6.75
CA LEU A 110 33.30 -0.75 -8.00
C LEU A 110 31.78 -0.70 -8.19
N LEU A 111 31.33 -0.02 -9.26
CA LEU A 111 29.92 0.10 -9.61
C LEU A 111 29.37 -1.19 -10.22
N PRO A 112 28.07 -1.50 -10.10
CA PRO A 112 27.47 -2.62 -10.82
C PRO A 112 27.71 -2.58 -12.33
N SER A 113 27.66 -1.41 -12.96
CA SER A 113 27.98 -1.24 -14.39
C SER A 113 29.41 -1.64 -14.73
N GLN A 114 30.38 -1.39 -13.84
CA GLN A 114 31.77 -1.80 -14.01
C GLN A 114 31.96 -3.30 -13.74
N LEU A 115 31.32 -3.82 -12.69
CA LEU A 115 31.35 -5.25 -12.33
C LEU A 115 30.80 -6.13 -13.47
N LEU A 116 29.68 -5.73 -14.05
CA LEU A 116 28.94 -6.53 -15.03
C LEU A 116 29.30 -6.18 -16.49
N ALA A 117 30.22 -5.22 -16.74
CA ALA A 117 30.53 -4.67 -18.05
C ALA A 117 30.93 -5.71 -19.12
N ALA A 118 31.62 -6.77 -18.70
CA ALA A 118 32.10 -7.82 -19.61
C ALA A 118 31.17 -9.05 -19.65
N LEU A 119 30.03 -9.01 -18.94
CA LEU A 119 29.14 -10.16 -18.80
C LEU A 119 28.08 -10.15 -19.91
N ASP A 120 28.00 -11.25 -20.66
CA ASP A 120 26.93 -11.50 -21.61
C ASP A 120 25.73 -12.20 -20.94
N GLY A 121 24.52 -11.79 -21.28
CA GLY A 121 23.29 -12.34 -20.68
C GLY A 121 23.10 -13.84 -20.95
N ALA A 122 23.50 -14.33 -22.13
CA ALA A 122 23.41 -15.74 -22.48
C ALA A 122 24.41 -16.57 -21.64
N ALA A 123 25.65 -16.09 -21.52
CA ALA A 123 26.66 -16.71 -20.67
C ALA A 123 26.24 -16.73 -19.19
N TRP A 124 25.61 -15.65 -18.71
CA TRP A 124 25.09 -15.60 -17.33
C TRP A 124 23.95 -16.60 -17.12
N CYS A 125 22.99 -16.69 -18.03
CA CYS A 125 21.92 -17.71 -17.98
C CYS A 125 22.51 -19.12 -18.01
N GLN A 126 23.53 -19.38 -18.84
CA GLN A 126 24.16 -20.68 -18.93
C GLN A 126 24.89 -21.11 -17.63
N ALA A 127 25.59 -20.17 -16.99
CA ALA A 127 26.23 -20.41 -15.69
C ALA A 127 25.20 -20.74 -14.62
N LEU A 128 24.05 -20.04 -14.62
CA LEU A 128 22.94 -20.31 -13.71
C LEU A 128 22.29 -21.66 -13.96
N ALA A 129 21.98 -22.01 -15.23
CA ALA A 129 21.36 -23.29 -15.60
C ALA A 129 22.22 -24.49 -15.21
N GLY A 130 23.55 -24.38 -15.29
CA GLY A 130 24.48 -25.44 -14.90
C GLY A 130 24.69 -25.62 -13.38
N SER A 131 24.11 -24.75 -12.53
CA SER A 131 24.38 -24.75 -11.09
C SER A 131 23.52 -25.73 -10.30
N MET A 132 24.12 -26.36 -9.29
CA MET A 132 23.39 -27.17 -8.31
C MET A 132 22.44 -26.31 -7.43
N LEU A 133 22.65 -25.00 -7.33
CA LEU A 133 21.85 -24.07 -6.54
C LEU A 133 20.60 -23.60 -7.29
N VAL A 134 20.53 -23.79 -8.60
CA VAL A 134 19.48 -23.23 -9.47
C VAL A 134 18.67 -24.35 -10.12
N ALA A 135 17.36 -24.30 -10.01
CA ALA A 135 16.44 -25.15 -10.77
C ALA A 135 15.94 -24.42 -12.02
N GLU A 136 15.79 -25.13 -13.11
CA GLU A 136 15.11 -24.64 -14.31
C GLU A 136 13.62 -24.94 -14.27
N VAL A 137 12.84 -24.10 -14.94
CA VAL A 137 11.39 -24.31 -15.08
C VAL A 137 11.14 -25.56 -15.94
N GLY A 138 10.26 -26.44 -15.42
CA GLY A 138 9.95 -27.73 -16.07
C GLY A 138 10.62 -28.91 -15.40
N ASP A 139 11.68 -28.71 -14.64
CA ASP A 139 12.26 -29.76 -13.80
C ASP A 139 11.43 -29.92 -12.51
N SER A 140 10.68 -31.03 -12.45
CA SER A 140 9.85 -31.40 -11.30
C SER A 140 10.47 -32.50 -10.44
N SER A 141 11.79 -32.75 -10.60
CA SER A 141 12.51 -33.70 -9.76
C SER A 141 12.51 -33.28 -8.29
N ALA A 142 12.60 -34.25 -7.38
CA ALA A 142 12.65 -33.96 -5.95
C ALA A 142 13.89 -33.10 -5.59
N GLU A 143 14.97 -33.26 -6.32
CA GLU A 143 16.18 -32.46 -6.18
C GLU A 143 15.97 -31.01 -6.62
N ALA A 144 15.34 -30.79 -7.79
CA ALA A 144 15.01 -29.48 -8.29
C ALA A 144 14.13 -28.70 -7.30
N LEU A 145 13.21 -29.36 -6.62
CA LEU A 145 12.31 -28.74 -5.62
C LEU A 145 13.08 -28.23 -4.36
N GLN A 146 14.26 -28.72 -4.09
CA GLN A 146 15.08 -28.32 -2.93
C GLN A 146 16.06 -27.17 -3.25
N LYS A 147 16.33 -26.89 -4.53
CA LYS A 147 17.26 -25.84 -4.94
C LYS A 147 16.74 -24.45 -4.53
N PRO A 148 17.56 -23.59 -3.94
CA PRO A 148 17.13 -22.30 -3.37
C PRO A 148 16.74 -21.25 -4.41
N LEU A 149 17.25 -21.38 -5.63
CA LEU A 149 17.02 -20.45 -6.74
C LEU A 149 16.23 -21.14 -7.85
N VAL A 150 15.51 -20.34 -8.66
CA VAL A 150 14.80 -20.80 -9.86
C VAL A 150 15.07 -19.85 -11.01
N LEU A 151 15.55 -20.39 -12.13
CA LEU A 151 15.70 -19.69 -13.38
C LEU A 151 14.47 -19.95 -14.27
N ALA A 152 13.74 -18.90 -14.60
CA ALA A 152 12.61 -18.92 -15.52
C ALA A 152 12.93 -18.02 -16.71
N GLU A 153 13.24 -18.62 -17.85
CA GLU A 153 13.74 -17.91 -19.04
C GLU A 153 14.96 -17.05 -18.69
N ARG A 154 14.79 -15.75 -18.57
CA ARG A 154 15.82 -14.77 -18.24
C ARG A 154 15.69 -14.17 -16.83
N ARG A 155 14.78 -14.70 -16.01
CA ARG A 155 14.49 -14.20 -14.67
C ARG A 155 14.95 -15.17 -13.61
N LEU A 156 15.74 -14.67 -12.67
CA LEU A 156 16.16 -15.41 -11.49
C LEU A 156 15.30 -15.05 -10.28
N TYR A 157 14.80 -16.08 -9.61
CA TYR A 157 13.96 -15.97 -8.42
C TYR A 157 14.58 -16.65 -7.22
N LEU A 158 14.30 -16.16 -6.03
CA LEU A 158 14.34 -17.03 -4.87
C LEU A 158 13.16 -18.02 -4.97
N ARG A 159 13.43 -19.30 -4.67
CA ARG A 159 12.46 -20.40 -4.73
C ARG A 159 11.12 -20.06 -4.11
N ARG A 160 11.14 -19.41 -2.95
CA ARG A 160 9.95 -19.04 -2.20
C ARG A 160 9.02 -18.13 -3.01
N TYR A 161 9.54 -17.10 -3.65
CA TYR A 161 8.74 -16.14 -4.43
C TYR A 161 8.25 -16.71 -5.75
N TRP A 162 9.08 -17.54 -6.42
CA TRP A 162 8.62 -18.33 -7.55
C TRP A 162 7.42 -19.20 -7.19
N THR A 163 7.48 -19.90 -6.05
CA THR A 163 6.39 -20.75 -5.58
C THR A 163 5.13 -19.94 -5.32
N TYR A 164 5.22 -18.76 -4.73
CA TYR A 164 4.06 -17.89 -4.52
C TYR A 164 3.42 -17.46 -5.83
N GLU A 165 4.19 -17.00 -6.82
CA GLU A 165 3.63 -16.63 -8.13
C GLU A 165 2.91 -17.81 -8.80
N ARG A 166 3.50 -18.99 -8.77
CA ARG A 166 2.90 -20.20 -9.37
C ARG A 166 1.61 -20.60 -8.68
N ARG A 167 1.56 -20.53 -7.35
CA ARG A 167 0.35 -20.81 -6.56
C ARG A 167 -0.76 -19.81 -6.87
N ILE A 168 -0.45 -18.54 -6.91
CA ILE A 168 -1.41 -17.48 -7.29
C ILE A 168 -1.94 -17.70 -8.69
N ALA A 169 -1.06 -17.89 -9.67
CA ALA A 169 -1.46 -18.12 -11.07
C ALA A 169 -2.36 -19.35 -11.22
N ALA A 170 -2.03 -20.46 -10.54
CA ALA A 170 -2.84 -21.68 -10.57
C ALA A 170 -4.22 -21.46 -9.95
N ALA A 171 -4.28 -20.82 -8.77
CA ALA A 171 -5.55 -20.55 -8.09
C ALA A 171 -6.44 -19.58 -8.87
N LEU A 172 -5.86 -18.56 -9.51
CA LEU A 172 -6.61 -17.61 -10.35
C LEU A 172 -7.11 -18.28 -11.63
N ARG A 173 -6.27 -19.05 -12.34
CA ARG A 173 -6.72 -19.82 -13.52
C ARG A 173 -7.89 -20.74 -13.21
N GLN A 174 -7.84 -21.45 -12.09
CA GLN A 174 -8.93 -22.31 -11.64
C GLN A 174 -10.24 -21.52 -11.46
N ARG A 175 -10.20 -20.34 -10.82
CA ARG A 175 -11.38 -19.51 -10.59
C ARG A 175 -11.89 -18.81 -11.84
N LEU A 176 -11.00 -18.43 -12.74
CA LEU A 176 -11.38 -17.87 -14.05
C LEU A 176 -12.04 -18.92 -14.98
N ALA A 177 -11.65 -20.20 -14.84
CA ALA A 177 -12.27 -21.29 -15.58
C ALA A 177 -13.69 -21.62 -15.06
N GLN A 178 -13.99 -21.36 -13.78
CA GLN A 178 -15.31 -21.58 -13.21
C GLN A 178 -16.31 -20.58 -13.78
N SER A 179 -17.40 -21.04 -14.36
CA SER A 179 -18.51 -20.20 -14.80
C SER A 179 -19.66 -20.36 -13.84
N GLU A 180 -20.13 -19.26 -13.31
CA GLU A 180 -21.35 -19.17 -12.52
C GLU A 180 -22.51 -18.85 -13.45
N THR A 181 -23.68 -19.39 -13.17
CA THR A 181 -24.91 -19.00 -13.87
C THR A 181 -25.55 -17.82 -13.13
N PRO A 182 -25.51 -16.60 -13.70
CA PRO A 182 -26.18 -15.48 -13.08
C PRO A 182 -27.68 -15.72 -12.98
N PRO A 183 -28.37 -15.14 -11.99
CA PRO A 183 -29.85 -15.23 -11.90
C PRO A 183 -30.51 -14.72 -13.18
N GLU A 184 -31.59 -15.37 -13.62
CA GLU A 184 -32.36 -14.94 -14.81
C GLU A 184 -32.94 -13.52 -14.66
N ASP A 185 -33.26 -13.11 -13.43
CA ASP A 185 -33.74 -11.78 -13.07
C ASP A 185 -32.63 -10.75 -12.76
N LEU A 186 -31.36 -11.06 -13.14
CA LEU A 186 -30.22 -10.16 -12.93
C LEU A 186 -30.45 -8.73 -13.44
N PRO A 187 -30.98 -8.49 -14.66
CA PRO A 187 -31.25 -7.14 -15.14
C PRO A 187 -32.23 -6.35 -14.25
N GLN A 188 -33.29 -7.03 -13.76
CA GLN A 188 -34.28 -6.43 -12.88
C GLN A 188 -33.66 -6.06 -11.53
N ARG A 189 -32.85 -6.93 -10.93
CA ARG A 189 -32.13 -6.70 -9.67
C ARG A 189 -31.11 -5.56 -9.80
N LEU A 190 -30.37 -5.50 -10.91
CA LEU A 190 -29.46 -4.39 -11.18
C LEU A 190 -30.22 -3.06 -11.31
N ASN A 191 -31.36 -3.05 -12.01
CA ASN A 191 -32.19 -1.85 -12.14
C ASN A 191 -32.81 -1.43 -10.81
N ALA A 192 -33.16 -2.35 -9.93
CA ALA A 192 -33.64 -2.03 -8.59
C ALA A 192 -32.54 -1.36 -7.73
N LEU A 193 -31.28 -1.80 -7.82
CA LEU A 193 -30.18 -1.27 -7.02
C LEU A 193 -29.53 0.00 -7.58
N PHE A 194 -29.52 0.18 -8.90
CA PHE A 194 -28.80 1.27 -9.58
C PHE A 194 -29.72 2.22 -10.36
N GLY A 195 -30.96 1.83 -10.59
CA GLY A 195 -31.87 2.47 -11.52
C GLY A 195 -31.72 1.96 -12.95
N PRO A 196 -32.67 2.29 -13.85
CA PRO A 196 -32.58 1.98 -15.26
C PRO A 196 -31.42 2.75 -15.90
N ALA A 197 -30.81 2.16 -16.94
CA ALA A 197 -29.78 2.84 -17.72
C ALA A 197 -30.33 4.13 -18.36
N ASN A 198 -29.53 5.18 -18.32
CA ASN A 198 -29.92 6.45 -18.91
C ASN A 198 -29.62 6.45 -20.41
N SER A 199 -30.67 6.50 -21.22
CA SER A 199 -30.57 6.45 -22.70
C SER A 199 -30.20 7.80 -23.35
N ALA A 200 -30.00 8.88 -22.59
CA ALA A 200 -29.62 10.17 -23.14
C ALA A 200 -28.26 10.09 -23.87
N PRO A 201 -28.07 10.84 -24.99
CA PRO A 201 -26.81 10.80 -25.75
C PRO A 201 -25.56 11.15 -24.94
N GLN A 202 -25.72 11.99 -23.90
CA GLN A 202 -24.65 12.43 -23.00
C GLN A 202 -24.61 11.64 -21.68
N ALA A 203 -25.37 10.54 -21.56
CA ALA A 203 -25.41 9.75 -20.35
C ALA A 203 -24.03 9.14 -20.04
N ILE A 204 -23.64 9.22 -18.79
CA ILE A 204 -22.42 8.64 -18.28
C ILE A 204 -22.68 7.18 -17.96
N ILE A 205 -21.81 6.28 -18.40
CA ILE A 205 -21.87 4.84 -18.10
C ILE A 205 -21.80 4.61 -16.59
N ASP A 206 -22.72 3.80 -16.06
CA ASP A 206 -22.68 3.37 -14.65
C ASP A 206 -21.70 2.19 -14.46
N TRP A 207 -20.42 2.52 -14.25
CA TRP A 207 -19.35 1.54 -14.00
C TRP A 207 -19.56 0.73 -12.72
N GLN A 208 -20.31 1.25 -11.73
CA GLN A 208 -20.65 0.50 -10.51
C GLN A 208 -21.65 -0.62 -10.85
N LYS A 209 -22.68 -0.33 -11.65
CA LYS A 209 -23.64 -1.32 -12.14
C LYS A 209 -22.95 -2.42 -12.95
N LEU A 210 -22.08 -2.02 -13.90
CA LEU A 210 -21.29 -2.96 -14.70
C LEU A 210 -20.38 -3.85 -13.86
N SER A 211 -19.72 -3.29 -12.83
CA SER A 211 -18.85 -4.07 -11.95
C SER A 211 -19.61 -5.10 -11.13
N CYS A 212 -20.80 -4.74 -10.64
CA CYS A 212 -21.67 -5.70 -9.95
C CYS A 212 -22.16 -6.79 -10.89
N ALA A 213 -22.57 -6.46 -12.11
CA ALA A 213 -22.94 -7.45 -13.11
C ALA A 213 -21.77 -8.42 -13.37
N LEU A 214 -20.58 -7.91 -13.69
CA LEU A 214 -19.41 -8.73 -14.01
C LEU A 214 -19.04 -9.68 -12.87
N ALA A 215 -19.08 -9.20 -11.62
CA ALA A 215 -18.74 -9.98 -10.44
C ALA A 215 -19.71 -11.16 -10.18
N THR A 216 -20.86 -11.22 -10.85
CA THR A 216 -21.78 -12.38 -10.76
C THR A 216 -21.36 -13.55 -11.65
N ARG A 217 -20.49 -13.36 -12.67
CA ARG A 217 -20.18 -14.37 -13.70
C ARG A 217 -19.16 -15.43 -13.28
N LYS A 218 -18.21 -15.06 -12.41
CA LYS A 218 -17.05 -15.89 -12.10
C LYS A 218 -16.74 -15.91 -10.60
N GLY A 219 -15.94 -16.88 -10.19
CA GLY A 219 -15.46 -17.01 -8.82
C GLY A 219 -14.38 -15.97 -8.41
N PHE A 220 -13.93 -15.12 -9.34
CA PHE A 220 -12.93 -14.07 -9.08
C PHE A 220 -13.28 -12.79 -9.84
N SER A 221 -13.18 -11.64 -9.20
CA SER A 221 -13.36 -10.33 -9.84
C SER A 221 -12.55 -9.24 -9.14
N ILE A 222 -12.20 -8.19 -9.89
CA ILE A 222 -11.50 -7.01 -9.39
C ILE A 222 -12.30 -5.76 -9.75
N ILE A 223 -12.53 -4.92 -8.74
CA ILE A 223 -13.11 -3.59 -8.90
C ILE A 223 -12.04 -2.57 -8.51
N THR A 224 -11.41 -1.97 -9.50
CA THR A 224 -10.39 -0.94 -9.27
C THR A 224 -10.96 0.45 -9.51
N GLY A 225 -10.35 1.46 -8.92
CA GLY A 225 -10.75 2.85 -9.11
C GLY A 225 -10.17 3.78 -8.06
N GLY A 226 -10.00 5.03 -8.43
CA GLY A 226 -9.46 6.07 -7.56
C GLY A 226 -10.35 6.37 -6.34
N PRO A 227 -9.88 7.24 -5.45
CA PRO A 227 -10.66 7.66 -4.29
C PRO A 227 -11.96 8.36 -4.69
N GLY A 228 -13.01 8.11 -3.91
CA GLY A 228 -14.32 8.72 -4.16
C GLY A 228 -15.09 8.16 -5.35
N THR A 229 -14.60 7.11 -6.03
CA THR A 229 -15.32 6.46 -7.14
C THR A 229 -16.49 5.58 -6.66
N GLY A 230 -16.64 5.40 -5.34
CA GLY A 230 -17.72 4.65 -4.74
C GLY A 230 -17.49 3.15 -4.65
N LYS A 231 -16.23 2.70 -4.53
CA LYS A 231 -15.88 1.27 -4.34
C LYS A 231 -16.71 0.63 -3.23
N THR A 232 -16.78 1.23 -2.04
CA THR A 232 -17.54 0.70 -0.90
C THR A 232 -19.03 0.60 -1.20
N THR A 233 -19.62 1.63 -1.83
CA THR A 233 -21.03 1.61 -2.25
C THR A 233 -21.31 0.49 -3.25
N THR A 234 -20.38 0.30 -4.19
CA THR A 234 -20.47 -0.77 -5.18
C THR A 234 -20.46 -2.15 -4.51
N VAL A 235 -19.58 -2.34 -3.54
CA VAL A 235 -19.49 -3.61 -2.79
C VAL A 235 -20.77 -3.90 -2.02
N VAL A 236 -21.30 -2.94 -1.28
CA VAL A 236 -22.53 -3.14 -0.50
C VAL A 236 -23.69 -3.56 -1.41
N ARG A 237 -23.81 -2.93 -2.59
CA ARG A 237 -24.80 -3.31 -3.62
C ARG A 237 -24.52 -4.70 -4.22
N LEU A 238 -23.24 -5.03 -4.46
CA LEU A 238 -22.85 -6.37 -4.93
C LEU A 238 -23.21 -7.44 -3.89
N LEU A 239 -22.94 -7.18 -2.61
CA LEU A 239 -23.29 -8.12 -1.55
C LEU A 239 -24.81 -8.35 -1.47
N ALA A 240 -25.60 -7.29 -1.63
CA ALA A 240 -27.05 -7.42 -1.71
C ALA A 240 -27.50 -8.24 -2.94
N LEU A 241 -26.89 -7.99 -4.10
CA LEU A 241 -27.15 -8.71 -5.35
C LEU A 241 -26.86 -10.21 -5.23
N LEU A 242 -25.78 -10.59 -4.53
CA LEU A 242 -25.40 -11.99 -4.30
C LEU A 242 -26.24 -12.65 -3.19
N GLN A 243 -26.56 -11.90 -2.13
CA GLN A 243 -27.22 -12.45 -0.95
C GLN A 243 -28.73 -12.64 -1.16
N ALA A 244 -29.38 -11.78 -1.95
CA ALA A 244 -30.82 -11.84 -2.11
C ALA A 244 -31.33 -13.18 -2.69
N PRO A 245 -30.77 -13.75 -3.77
CA PRO A 245 -31.17 -15.07 -4.27
C PRO A 245 -30.90 -16.19 -3.26
N ALA A 246 -29.79 -16.09 -2.53
CA ALA A 246 -29.38 -17.08 -1.54
C ALA A 246 -30.32 -17.12 -0.32
N VAL A 247 -30.76 -15.94 0.14
CA VAL A 247 -31.78 -15.83 1.21
C VAL A 247 -33.13 -16.35 0.73
N GLN A 248 -33.54 -16.03 -0.50
CA GLN A 248 -34.79 -16.52 -1.10
C GLN A 248 -34.81 -18.05 -1.22
N SER A 249 -33.67 -18.68 -1.50
CA SER A 249 -33.54 -20.15 -1.53
C SER A 249 -33.35 -20.80 -0.15
N GLY A 250 -33.35 -20.03 0.92
CA GLY A 250 -33.13 -20.53 2.28
C GLY A 250 -31.67 -20.91 2.61
N GLN A 251 -30.71 -20.55 1.76
CA GLN A 251 -29.27 -20.87 1.92
C GLN A 251 -28.43 -19.59 1.88
N PRO A 252 -28.49 -18.73 2.91
CA PRO A 252 -27.74 -17.48 2.91
C PRO A 252 -26.24 -17.71 2.84
N LEU A 253 -25.55 -16.91 2.03
CA LEU A 253 -24.09 -16.99 1.83
C LEU A 253 -23.35 -16.54 3.08
N ARG A 254 -22.28 -17.26 3.39
CA ARG A 254 -21.31 -16.88 4.43
C ARG A 254 -20.31 -15.88 3.85
N ILE A 255 -20.55 -14.62 4.08
CA ILE A 255 -19.74 -13.52 3.55
C ILE A 255 -18.70 -13.11 4.60
N ARG A 256 -17.47 -12.82 4.17
CA ARG A 256 -16.42 -12.21 4.99
C ARG A 256 -15.81 -11.01 4.26
N LEU A 257 -15.51 -9.97 5.07
CA LEU A 257 -14.91 -8.73 4.61
C LEU A 257 -13.55 -8.58 5.28
N ALA A 258 -12.53 -8.24 4.50
CA ALA A 258 -11.18 -8.09 5.00
C ALA A 258 -10.48 -6.86 4.41
N ALA A 259 -9.48 -6.33 5.16
CA ALA A 259 -8.59 -5.29 4.70
C ALA A 259 -7.16 -5.58 5.18
N PRO A 260 -6.11 -5.04 4.55
CA PRO A 260 -4.72 -5.32 4.95
C PRO A 260 -4.36 -4.80 6.34
N THR A 261 -4.89 -3.64 6.74
CA THR A 261 -4.56 -2.96 8.00
C THR A 261 -5.77 -2.79 8.91
N GLY A 262 -5.52 -2.66 10.23
CA GLY A 262 -6.57 -2.42 11.22
C GLY A 262 -7.34 -1.12 10.97
N LYS A 263 -6.65 -0.05 10.61
CA LYS A 263 -7.25 1.25 10.28
C LYS A 263 -8.17 1.18 9.05
N ALA A 264 -7.73 0.51 7.99
CA ALA A 264 -8.56 0.28 6.81
C ALA A 264 -9.80 -0.57 7.15
N ALA A 265 -9.65 -1.62 7.97
CA ALA A 265 -10.74 -2.46 8.41
C ALA A 265 -11.78 -1.68 9.23
N ALA A 266 -11.36 -0.89 10.21
CA ALA A 266 -12.23 -0.07 11.05
C ALA A 266 -13.03 0.94 10.21
N ARG A 267 -12.36 1.66 9.32
CA ARG A 267 -12.99 2.63 8.42
C ARG A 267 -14.01 1.99 7.47
N LEU A 268 -13.65 0.83 6.93
CA LEU A 268 -14.55 0.09 6.04
C LEU A 268 -15.77 -0.43 6.81
N THR A 269 -15.60 -0.89 8.05
CA THR A 269 -16.70 -1.29 8.95
C THR A 269 -17.71 -0.16 9.12
N GLU A 270 -17.24 1.04 9.46
CA GLU A 270 -18.10 2.22 9.63
C GLU A 270 -18.85 2.55 8.33
N SER A 271 -18.13 2.63 7.21
CA SER A 271 -18.72 2.96 5.91
C SER A 271 -19.73 1.93 5.44
N ILE A 272 -19.47 0.63 5.63
CA ILE A 272 -20.40 -0.44 5.25
C ILE A 272 -21.63 -0.42 6.15
N SER A 273 -21.45 -0.26 7.47
CA SER A 273 -22.58 -0.21 8.42
C SER A 273 -23.58 0.87 8.04
N GLN A 274 -23.10 2.08 7.71
CA GLN A 274 -23.96 3.18 7.28
C GLN A 274 -24.68 2.87 5.95
N GLN A 275 -23.96 2.28 4.98
CA GLN A 275 -24.54 2.02 3.67
C GLN A 275 -25.49 0.84 3.65
N VAL A 276 -25.25 -0.21 4.45
CA VAL A 276 -26.16 -1.36 4.60
C VAL A 276 -27.52 -0.90 5.16
N GLN A 277 -27.53 0.04 6.12
CA GLN A 277 -28.76 0.59 6.67
C GLN A 277 -29.60 1.37 5.63
N SER A 278 -28.93 2.03 4.69
CA SER A 278 -29.60 2.83 3.64
C SER A 278 -29.97 2.02 2.40
N LEU A 279 -29.67 0.71 2.36
CA LEU A 279 -29.93 -0.14 1.21
C LEU A 279 -31.43 -0.44 1.08
N ASP A 280 -31.97 -0.27 -0.13
CA ASP A 280 -33.36 -0.64 -0.47
C ASP A 280 -33.46 -2.13 -0.80
N VAL A 281 -33.47 -2.96 0.24
CA VAL A 281 -33.62 -4.41 0.20
C VAL A 281 -34.43 -4.89 1.41
N SER A 282 -34.94 -6.12 1.35
CA SER A 282 -35.68 -6.70 2.48
C SER A 282 -34.81 -6.81 3.73
N ASP A 283 -35.44 -6.72 4.91
CA ASP A 283 -34.73 -6.82 6.19
C ASP A 283 -33.98 -8.15 6.34
N ASP A 284 -34.54 -9.23 5.82
CA ASP A 284 -33.89 -10.56 5.85
C ASP A 284 -32.56 -10.55 5.08
N VAL A 285 -32.50 -9.90 3.93
CA VAL A 285 -31.27 -9.74 3.15
C VAL A 285 -30.30 -8.79 3.86
N ARG A 286 -30.80 -7.66 4.37
CA ARG A 286 -30.00 -6.66 5.09
C ARG A 286 -29.28 -7.26 6.29
N GLN A 287 -29.96 -8.07 7.11
CA GLN A 287 -29.41 -8.72 8.29
C GLN A 287 -28.34 -9.77 7.97
N LYS A 288 -28.32 -10.32 6.73
CA LYS A 288 -27.33 -11.32 6.30
C LYS A 288 -26.12 -10.70 5.60
N ILE A 289 -26.07 -9.40 5.40
CA ILE A 289 -24.88 -8.69 4.91
C ILE A 289 -24.03 -8.30 6.11
N PRO A 290 -22.78 -8.81 6.24
CA PRO A 290 -21.92 -8.44 7.36
C PRO A 290 -21.46 -6.99 7.23
N SER A 291 -21.42 -6.28 8.35
CA SER A 291 -20.80 -4.96 8.46
C SER A 291 -19.39 -5.01 9.06
N GLU A 292 -19.07 -6.06 9.83
CA GLU A 292 -17.77 -6.21 10.46
C GLU A 292 -16.69 -6.59 9.43
N VAL A 293 -15.61 -5.82 9.41
CA VAL A 293 -14.43 -6.06 8.58
C VAL A 293 -13.26 -6.45 9.48
N THR A 294 -12.51 -7.48 9.09
CA THR A 294 -11.32 -7.91 9.84
C THR A 294 -10.05 -7.64 9.05
N THR A 295 -8.88 -7.68 9.71
CA THR A 295 -7.63 -7.69 8.93
C THR A 295 -7.43 -9.05 8.26
N VAL A 296 -6.74 -9.07 7.09
CA VAL A 296 -6.39 -10.32 6.39
C VAL A 296 -5.62 -11.26 7.31
N HIS A 297 -4.70 -10.74 8.12
CA HIS A 297 -3.96 -11.50 9.12
C HIS A 297 -4.89 -12.18 10.16
N ARG A 298 -5.87 -11.44 10.66
CA ARG A 298 -6.85 -11.97 11.62
C ARG A 298 -7.78 -12.98 10.97
N LEU A 299 -8.19 -12.74 9.74
CA LEU A 299 -9.01 -13.67 8.95
C LEU A 299 -8.29 -15.02 8.78
N LEU A 300 -7.01 -14.99 8.40
CA LEU A 300 -6.19 -16.20 8.24
C LEU A 300 -5.80 -16.85 9.57
N GLY A 301 -5.94 -16.13 10.69
CA GLY A 301 -5.59 -16.60 12.03
C GLY A 301 -4.07 -16.65 12.24
N SER A 302 -3.44 -15.46 12.33
CA SER A 302 -2.01 -15.32 12.65
C SER A 302 -1.66 -16.01 13.96
N ARG A 303 -0.50 -16.64 14.02
CA ARG A 303 0.06 -17.29 15.20
C ARG A 303 1.33 -16.56 15.65
N PRO A 304 1.45 -16.18 16.93
CA PRO A 304 2.67 -15.55 17.44
C PRO A 304 3.91 -16.42 17.21
N GLY A 305 5.02 -15.81 16.83
CA GLY A 305 6.31 -16.49 16.66
C GLY A 305 6.44 -17.37 15.42
N THR A 306 5.48 -17.35 14.51
CA THR A 306 5.53 -18.15 13.27
C THR A 306 4.93 -17.37 12.09
N ARG A 307 5.37 -17.73 10.87
CA ARG A 307 4.79 -17.23 9.60
C ARG A 307 3.56 -18.01 9.15
N TYR A 308 3.23 -19.13 9.81
CA TYR A 308 2.11 -19.99 9.41
C TYR A 308 0.79 -19.47 9.97
N PHE A 309 -0.23 -19.50 9.14
CA PHE A 309 -1.57 -19.17 9.50
C PHE A 309 -2.37 -20.40 9.96
N ARG A 310 -3.46 -20.17 10.70
CA ARG A 310 -4.41 -21.21 11.08
C ARG A 310 -5.14 -21.78 9.86
N HIS A 311 -5.54 -20.87 8.93
CA HIS A 311 -6.21 -21.24 7.69
C HIS A 311 -5.19 -21.31 6.54
N HIS A 312 -5.21 -22.39 5.81
CA HIS A 312 -4.33 -22.76 4.71
C HIS A 312 -4.98 -23.85 3.87
N ALA A 313 -4.34 -24.36 2.82
CA ALA A 313 -4.88 -25.40 1.92
C ALA A 313 -5.44 -26.65 2.64
N GLY A 314 -4.88 -27.03 3.80
CA GLY A 314 -5.38 -28.15 4.63
C GLY A 314 -6.45 -27.76 5.65
N ASN A 315 -6.76 -26.47 5.83
CA ASN A 315 -7.78 -25.97 6.76
C ASN A 315 -8.41 -24.69 6.19
N LEU A 316 -9.35 -24.84 5.28
CA LEU A 316 -9.94 -23.76 4.52
C LEU A 316 -10.80 -22.84 5.39
N LEU A 317 -10.98 -21.62 4.92
CA LEU A 317 -11.87 -20.61 5.52
C LEU A 317 -13.34 -21.06 5.35
N PRO A 318 -14.17 -20.99 6.41
CA PRO A 318 -15.59 -21.35 6.32
C PRO A 318 -16.42 -20.20 5.73
N LEU A 319 -16.29 -19.93 4.44
CA LEU A 319 -16.97 -18.84 3.74
C LEU A 319 -17.32 -19.20 2.29
N ASP A 320 -18.27 -18.45 1.72
CA ASP A 320 -18.73 -18.58 0.33
C ASP A 320 -18.36 -17.32 -0.49
N VAL A 321 -18.22 -16.16 0.16
CA VAL A 321 -17.79 -14.91 -0.48
C VAL A 321 -16.76 -14.21 0.40
N LEU A 322 -15.63 -13.83 -0.21
CA LEU A 322 -14.60 -13.01 0.39
C LEU A 322 -14.47 -11.70 -0.39
N VAL A 323 -14.60 -10.60 0.30
CA VAL A 323 -14.26 -9.27 -0.23
C VAL A 323 -13.01 -8.74 0.48
N VAL A 324 -12.04 -8.29 -0.29
CA VAL A 324 -10.81 -7.70 0.24
C VAL A 324 -10.67 -6.28 -0.29
N ASP A 325 -10.76 -5.29 0.58
CA ASP A 325 -10.53 -3.88 0.23
C ASP A 325 -9.09 -3.46 0.47
N GLU A 326 -8.69 -2.33 -0.12
CA GLU A 326 -7.30 -1.83 -0.15
C GLU A 326 -6.30 -2.90 -0.62
N ALA A 327 -6.69 -3.70 -1.62
CA ALA A 327 -5.90 -4.82 -2.12
C ALA A 327 -4.56 -4.41 -2.76
N SER A 328 -4.35 -3.12 -3.07
CA SER A 328 -3.04 -2.58 -3.49
C SER A 328 -1.94 -2.77 -2.44
N MET A 329 -2.31 -2.90 -1.17
CA MET A 329 -1.39 -3.13 -0.05
C MET A 329 -1.10 -4.61 0.20
N ILE A 330 -1.70 -5.54 -0.53
CA ILE A 330 -1.46 -6.98 -0.37
C ILE A 330 -0.24 -7.37 -1.21
N ASP A 331 0.77 -7.92 -0.53
CA ASP A 331 1.97 -8.46 -1.16
C ASP A 331 1.74 -9.87 -1.74
N LEU A 332 2.77 -10.38 -2.42
CA LEU A 332 2.72 -11.67 -3.09
C LEU A 332 2.54 -12.84 -2.10
N GLU A 333 3.20 -12.82 -0.95
CA GLU A 333 3.09 -13.85 0.08
C GLU A 333 1.69 -13.90 0.67
N MET A 334 1.14 -12.74 1.02
CA MET A 334 -0.19 -12.65 1.61
C MET A 334 -1.27 -13.08 0.61
N MET A 335 -1.15 -12.70 -0.66
CA MET A 335 -2.07 -13.13 -1.71
C MET A 335 -2.03 -14.66 -1.91
N ALA A 336 -0.84 -15.27 -1.94
CA ALA A 336 -0.70 -16.71 -2.04
C ALA A 336 -1.36 -17.43 -0.86
N ASN A 337 -1.10 -16.98 0.38
CA ASN A 337 -1.69 -17.57 1.57
C ASN A 337 -3.22 -17.41 1.62
N LEU A 338 -3.72 -16.27 1.14
CA LEU A 338 -5.16 -16.00 1.10
C LEU A 338 -5.88 -16.93 0.10
N LEU A 339 -5.32 -17.07 -1.09
CA LEU A 339 -5.86 -17.95 -2.13
C LEU A 339 -5.80 -19.44 -1.74
N ASP A 340 -4.76 -19.87 -1.03
CA ASP A 340 -4.64 -21.24 -0.51
C ASP A 340 -5.67 -21.55 0.57
N ALA A 341 -5.99 -20.58 1.42
CA ALA A 341 -6.99 -20.74 2.47
C ALA A 341 -8.43 -20.64 1.96
N LEU A 342 -8.62 -20.15 0.73
CA LEU A 342 -9.94 -19.89 0.16
C LEU A 342 -10.53 -21.17 -0.47
N PRO A 343 -11.76 -21.60 -0.09
CA PRO A 343 -12.41 -22.74 -0.69
C PRO A 343 -12.52 -22.62 -2.22
N PRO A 344 -12.41 -23.73 -2.98
CA PRO A 344 -12.50 -23.67 -4.44
C PRO A 344 -13.79 -23.03 -4.98
N HIS A 345 -14.91 -23.25 -4.29
CA HIS A 345 -16.23 -22.71 -4.66
C HIS A 345 -16.42 -21.26 -4.21
N ALA A 346 -15.57 -20.75 -3.33
CA ALA A 346 -15.74 -19.43 -2.76
C ALA A 346 -15.39 -18.33 -3.78
N ARG A 347 -16.25 -17.34 -3.84
CA ARG A 347 -16.10 -16.16 -4.67
C ARG A 347 -15.16 -15.15 -4.00
N MET A 348 -14.20 -14.60 -4.74
CA MET A 348 -13.28 -13.57 -4.27
C MET A 348 -13.43 -12.29 -5.06
N VAL A 349 -13.62 -11.18 -4.35
CA VAL A 349 -13.71 -9.83 -4.91
C VAL A 349 -12.58 -8.98 -4.32
N LEU A 350 -11.70 -8.49 -5.17
CA LEU A 350 -10.65 -7.56 -4.78
C LEU A 350 -11.08 -6.12 -5.09
N LEU A 351 -10.89 -5.25 -4.13
CA LEU A 351 -11.09 -3.81 -4.28
C LEU A 351 -9.79 -3.09 -4.05
N GLY A 352 -9.53 -2.05 -4.82
CA GLY A 352 -8.35 -1.24 -4.62
C GLY A 352 -8.22 -0.16 -5.68
N ASP A 353 -7.10 0.52 -5.61
CA ASP A 353 -6.72 1.53 -6.59
C ASP A 353 -5.39 1.09 -7.21
N LYS A 354 -5.40 0.76 -8.50
CA LYS A 354 -4.21 0.28 -9.23
C LYS A 354 -3.09 1.30 -9.32
N ASP A 355 -3.44 2.58 -9.18
CA ASP A 355 -2.53 3.72 -9.35
C ASP A 355 -1.95 4.22 -8.01
N GLN A 356 -2.44 3.71 -6.86
CA GLN A 356 -1.85 3.99 -5.56
C GLN A 356 -0.56 3.18 -5.33
N LEU A 357 0.19 3.60 -4.31
CA LEU A 357 1.36 2.87 -3.84
C LEU A 357 1.02 1.40 -3.56
N ALA A 358 1.81 0.52 -4.13
CA ALA A 358 1.75 -0.91 -3.83
C ALA A 358 2.27 -1.21 -2.42
N SER A 359 2.15 -2.48 -1.99
CA SER A 359 2.72 -2.98 -0.74
C SER A 359 4.20 -2.64 -0.61
N VAL A 360 4.71 -2.49 0.60
CA VAL A 360 6.16 -2.29 0.84
C VAL A 360 6.94 -3.56 0.51
N GLU A 361 6.36 -4.72 0.82
CA GLU A 361 6.94 -6.03 0.53
C GLU A 361 6.91 -6.36 -0.98
N ALA A 362 7.66 -7.40 -1.37
CA ALA A 362 7.83 -7.77 -2.77
C ALA A 362 6.52 -8.19 -3.45
N GLY A 363 6.31 -7.65 -4.65
CA GLY A 363 5.18 -7.93 -5.53
C GLY A 363 4.05 -6.89 -5.47
N ALA A 364 3.75 -6.30 -6.61
CA ALA A 364 2.62 -5.39 -6.81
C ALA A 364 1.45 -6.14 -7.43
N VAL A 365 0.88 -7.11 -6.70
CA VAL A 365 -0.09 -8.08 -7.26
C VAL A 365 -1.28 -7.39 -7.91
N LEU A 366 -1.94 -6.43 -7.23
CA LEU A 366 -3.10 -5.76 -7.80
C LEU A 366 -2.75 -4.96 -9.06
N GLY A 367 -1.60 -4.29 -9.06
CA GLY A 367 -1.12 -3.53 -10.22
C GLY A 367 -0.92 -4.42 -11.45
N ASP A 368 -0.32 -5.59 -11.26
CA ASP A 368 -0.12 -6.58 -12.34
C ASP A 368 -1.46 -7.10 -12.86
N LEU A 369 -2.38 -7.48 -11.95
CA LEU A 369 -3.69 -8.02 -12.31
C LEU A 369 -4.62 -6.96 -12.97
N CYS A 370 -4.40 -5.68 -12.73
CA CYS A 370 -5.17 -4.55 -13.28
C CYS A 370 -4.49 -3.86 -14.46
N ARG A 371 -3.43 -4.43 -15.04
CA ARG A 371 -2.65 -3.80 -16.11
C ARG A 371 -3.52 -3.25 -17.23
N ASP A 372 -4.51 -4.01 -17.66
CA ASP A 372 -5.37 -3.70 -18.80
C ASP A 372 -6.70 -3.02 -18.41
N ALA A 373 -6.86 -2.64 -17.14
CA ALA A 373 -8.15 -2.15 -16.62
C ALA A 373 -8.61 -0.83 -17.24
N GLU A 374 -7.68 0.01 -17.68
CA GLU A 374 -7.99 1.30 -18.30
C GLU A 374 -8.49 1.12 -19.74
N GLU A 375 -7.85 0.28 -20.51
CA GLU A 375 -8.20 -0.05 -21.87
C GLU A 375 -9.42 -0.97 -21.97
N GLY A 376 -9.65 -1.81 -20.95
CA GLY A 376 -10.78 -2.73 -20.85
C GLY A 376 -10.53 -4.09 -21.46
N PHE A 377 -10.22 -4.18 -22.74
CA PHE A 377 -9.97 -5.43 -23.50
C PHE A 377 -11.04 -6.51 -23.30
N TYR A 378 -12.30 -6.11 -23.17
CA TYR A 378 -13.40 -7.08 -23.12
C TYR A 378 -13.55 -7.79 -24.47
N SER A 379 -13.81 -9.10 -24.42
CA SER A 379 -14.20 -9.83 -25.61
C SER A 379 -15.58 -9.38 -26.09
N PRO A 380 -15.90 -9.57 -27.41
CA PRO A 380 -17.23 -9.25 -27.94
C PRO A 380 -18.37 -9.89 -27.13
N ASP A 381 -18.20 -11.15 -26.71
CA ASP A 381 -19.19 -11.87 -25.90
C ASP A 381 -19.36 -11.26 -24.49
N THR A 382 -18.26 -10.84 -23.85
CA THR A 382 -18.31 -10.19 -22.54
C THR A 382 -18.98 -8.81 -22.65
N GLN A 383 -18.62 -8.02 -23.67
CA GLN A 383 -19.23 -6.73 -23.91
C GLN A 383 -20.73 -6.86 -24.18
N ALA A 384 -21.13 -7.69 -25.14
CA ALA A 384 -22.55 -7.90 -25.49
C ALA A 384 -23.36 -8.38 -24.29
N TRP A 385 -22.80 -9.28 -23.48
CA TRP A 385 -23.47 -9.73 -22.27
C TRP A 385 -23.63 -8.63 -21.24
N LEU A 386 -22.58 -7.82 -20.98
CA LEU A 386 -22.65 -6.69 -20.06
C LEU A 386 -23.70 -5.66 -20.50
N GLU A 387 -23.73 -5.31 -21.78
CA GLU A 387 -24.73 -4.40 -22.37
C GLU A 387 -26.16 -4.95 -22.21
N ALA A 388 -26.35 -6.25 -22.48
CA ALA A 388 -27.65 -6.90 -22.34
C ALA A 388 -28.19 -6.91 -20.92
N VAL A 389 -27.33 -7.18 -19.90
CA VAL A 389 -27.78 -7.28 -18.49
C VAL A 389 -27.86 -5.94 -17.79
N SER A 390 -27.03 -4.97 -18.15
CA SER A 390 -26.99 -3.66 -17.51
C SER A 390 -27.83 -2.60 -18.21
N GLY A 391 -28.03 -2.76 -19.52
CA GLY A 391 -28.61 -1.74 -20.39
C GLY A 391 -27.65 -0.57 -20.72
N GLU A 392 -26.41 -0.62 -20.25
CA GLU A 392 -25.39 0.41 -20.52
C GLU A 392 -24.75 0.19 -21.90
N ASP A 393 -24.42 1.26 -22.60
CA ASP A 393 -23.73 1.22 -23.89
C ASP A 393 -22.21 1.37 -23.68
N LEU A 394 -21.47 0.27 -23.72
CA LEU A 394 -20.03 0.26 -23.53
C LEU A 394 -19.26 0.89 -24.69
N GLY A 395 -19.87 1.00 -25.88
CA GLY A 395 -19.28 1.70 -27.02
C GLY A 395 -18.94 3.17 -26.74
N LYS A 396 -19.67 3.80 -25.81
CA LYS A 396 -19.38 5.16 -25.31
C LYS A 396 -18.19 5.23 -24.37
N GLY A 397 -17.71 4.10 -23.85
CA GLY A 397 -16.65 4.03 -22.83
C GLY A 397 -15.24 4.20 -23.34
N GLY A 398 -15.02 4.25 -24.64
CA GLY A 398 -13.68 4.35 -25.26
C GLY A 398 -12.82 3.11 -24.99
N LEU A 399 -13.44 1.95 -24.72
CA LEU A 399 -12.75 0.71 -24.44
C LEU A 399 -12.19 0.09 -25.72
N ARG A 400 -11.06 -0.61 -25.57
CA ARG A 400 -10.51 -1.47 -26.61
C ARG A 400 -11.17 -2.84 -26.56
N GLN A 401 -11.45 -3.41 -27.71
CA GLN A 401 -11.90 -4.77 -27.83
C GLN A 401 -10.71 -5.72 -27.65
N GLY A 402 -10.90 -6.82 -26.92
CA GLY A 402 -9.89 -7.82 -26.64
C GLY A 402 -10.35 -9.23 -26.97
N ASP A 403 -9.44 -10.18 -26.80
CA ASP A 403 -9.68 -11.61 -26.90
C ASP A 403 -9.63 -12.23 -25.49
N ALA A 404 -10.61 -13.07 -25.17
CA ALA A 404 -10.73 -13.66 -23.83
C ALA A 404 -9.59 -14.65 -23.51
N GLN A 405 -8.90 -15.20 -24.51
CA GLN A 405 -7.76 -16.10 -24.31
C GLN A 405 -6.46 -15.29 -24.08
N GLN A 406 -6.31 -14.17 -24.77
CA GLN A 406 -5.16 -13.29 -24.61
C GLN A 406 -5.27 -12.40 -23.37
N HIS A 407 -6.48 -12.01 -22.99
CA HIS A 407 -6.79 -11.15 -21.84
C HIS A 407 -7.80 -11.78 -20.89
N PRO A 408 -7.49 -12.96 -20.28
CA PRO A 408 -8.46 -13.68 -19.44
C PRO A 408 -8.87 -12.91 -18.20
N LEU A 409 -7.94 -12.16 -17.59
CA LEU A 409 -8.20 -11.32 -16.42
C LEU A 409 -9.06 -10.09 -16.77
N ALA A 410 -8.85 -9.47 -17.93
CA ALA A 410 -9.63 -8.31 -18.36
C ALA A 410 -11.13 -8.60 -18.33
N GLN A 411 -11.53 -9.87 -18.59
CA GLN A 411 -12.93 -10.30 -18.54
C GLN A 411 -13.54 -10.27 -17.12
N GLN A 412 -12.75 -9.98 -16.08
CA GLN A 412 -13.17 -9.97 -14.67
C GLN A 412 -12.70 -8.71 -13.91
N VAL A 413 -12.18 -7.71 -14.62
CA VAL A 413 -11.70 -6.46 -14.04
C VAL A 413 -12.56 -5.29 -14.54
N VAL A 414 -13.09 -4.49 -13.61
CA VAL A 414 -13.77 -3.23 -13.95
C VAL A 414 -13.09 -2.07 -13.25
N MET A 415 -12.81 -1.01 -14.01
CA MET A 415 -12.32 0.25 -13.48
C MET A 415 -13.47 1.25 -13.32
N LEU A 416 -13.69 1.72 -12.09
CA LEU A 416 -14.61 2.80 -11.79
C LEU A 416 -13.97 4.13 -12.21
N ARG A 417 -14.57 4.82 -13.19
CA ARG A 417 -13.94 5.96 -13.87
C ARG A 417 -14.36 7.33 -13.36
N HIS A 418 -15.44 7.41 -12.59
CA HIS A 418 -16.00 8.68 -12.12
C HIS A 418 -15.86 8.82 -10.61
N SER A 419 -15.12 9.83 -10.17
CA SER A 419 -15.05 10.19 -8.75
C SER A 419 -16.25 11.08 -8.38
N ARG A 420 -16.95 10.69 -7.33
CA ARG A 420 -18.02 11.53 -6.72
C ARG A 420 -17.45 12.53 -5.71
N ARG A 421 -16.24 12.27 -5.19
CA ARG A 421 -15.54 13.17 -4.27
C ARG A 421 -14.93 14.36 -5.02
N PHE A 422 -14.27 14.08 -6.11
CA PHE A 422 -13.59 15.07 -6.93
C PHE A 422 -14.45 15.34 -8.17
N GLY A 423 -15.38 16.31 -8.05
CA GLY A 423 -16.20 16.75 -9.18
C GLY A 423 -15.39 17.36 -10.32
N GLN A 424 -16.04 17.68 -11.43
CA GLN A 424 -15.37 18.25 -12.63
C GLN A 424 -14.60 19.56 -12.33
N GLY A 425 -15.00 20.33 -11.30
CA GLY A 425 -14.33 21.57 -10.89
C GLY A 425 -13.21 21.41 -9.88
N SER A 426 -12.95 20.19 -9.33
CA SER A 426 -11.94 19.98 -8.30
C SER A 426 -10.52 20.04 -8.88
N GLY A 427 -9.69 20.92 -8.34
CA GLY A 427 -8.26 21.00 -8.64
C GLY A 427 -7.52 19.75 -8.20
N ILE A 428 -7.88 19.17 -7.05
CA ILE A 428 -7.31 17.91 -6.54
C ILE A 428 -7.55 16.78 -7.55
N GLY A 429 -8.79 16.65 -8.05
CA GLY A 429 -9.14 15.62 -9.01
C GLY A 429 -8.45 15.80 -10.37
N GLN A 430 -8.27 17.05 -10.81
CA GLN A 430 -7.52 17.35 -12.03
C GLN A 430 -6.03 17.03 -11.86
N LEU A 431 -5.42 17.45 -10.73
CA LEU A 431 -4.03 17.17 -10.43
C LEU A 431 -3.77 15.65 -10.36
N ALA A 432 -4.61 14.90 -9.68
CA ALA A 432 -4.50 13.44 -9.57
C ALA A 432 -4.51 12.75 -10.95
N ARG A 433 -5.36 13.20 -11.87
CA ARG A 433 -5.39 12.68 -13.26
C ARG A 433 -4.12 13.00 -14.02
N LEU A 434 -3.64 14.25 -13.98
CA LEU A 434 -2.43 14.68 -14.64
C LEU A 434 -1.19 13.92 -14.14
N VAL A 435 -1.13 13.66 -12.83
CA VAL A 435 -0.08 12.85 -12.21
C VAL A 435 -0.10 11.41 -12.73
N ASN A 436 -1.27 10.77 -12.76
CA ASN A 436 -1.40 9.41 -13.29
C ASN A 436 -1.02 9.31 -14.77
N GLN A 437 -1.35 10.33 -15.54
CA GLN A 437 -1.01 10.43 -16.97
C GLN A 437 0.43 10.91 -17.22
N GLN A 438 1.21 11.17 -16.17
CA GLN A 438 2.58 11.67 -16.22
C GLN A 438 2.72 13.00 -17.03
N GLN A 439 1.69 13.85 -16.97
CA GLN A 439 1.65 15.15 -17.63
C GLN A 439 2.25 16.23 -16.72
N ASP A 440 3.55 16.15 -16.47
CA ASP A 440 4.29 16.97 -15.52
C ASP A 440 4.14 18.48 -15.75
N GLN A 441 4.26 18.95 -16.98
CA GLN A 441 4.13 20.38 -17.34
C GLN A 441 2.71 20.91 -17.11
N GLN A 442 1.69 20.11 -17.44
CA GLN A 442 0.30 20.50 -17.22
C GLN A 442 -0.05 20.51 -15.71
N ALA A 443 0.47 19.53 -14.96
CA ALA A 443 0.33 19.48 -13.51
C ALA A 443 0.98 20.71 -12.85
N ARG A 444 2.18 21.11 -13.32
CA ARG A 444 2.85 22.34 -12.83
C ARG A 444 2.03 23.58 -13.18
N THR A 445 1.53 23.70 -14.38
CA THR A 445 0.68 24.84 -14.80
C THR A 445 -0.58 24.94 -13.94
N LEU A 446 -1.24 23.82 -13.65
CA LEU A 446 -2.41 23.78 -12.77
C LEU A 446 -2.09 24.27 -11.37
N LEU A 447 -0.98 23.82 -10.77
CA LEU A 447 -0.52 24.26 -9.46
C LEU A 447 -0.16 25.75 -9.43
N ALA A 448 0.48 26.25 -10.48
CA ALA A 448 0.91 27.65 -10.59
C ALA A 448 -0.25 28.62 -10.84
N ALA A 449 -1.32 28.17 -11.50
CA ALA A 449 -2.46 28.99 -11.85
C ALA A 449 -3.23 29.51 -10.61
N GLY A 450 -3.23 28.77 -9.49
CA GLY A 450 -3.93 29.15 -8.26
C GLY A 450 -5.45 29.36 -8.45
N SER A 451 -6.03 28.77 -9.47
CA SER A 451 -7.42 28.97 -9.87
C SER A 451 -8.43 28.08 -9.13
N HIS A 452 -7.94 27.15 -8.32
CA HIS A 452 -8.77 26.22 -7.55
C HIS A 452 -8.66 26.49 -6.06
N ASP A 453 -9.80 26.55 -5.38
CA ASP A 453 -9.86 26.80 -3.93
C ASP A 453 -9.46 25.59 -3.08
N ASP A 454 -9.33 24.40 -3.70
CA ASP A 454 -8.97 23.16 -3.05
C ASP A 454 -7.49 22.77 -3.25
N LEU A 455 -6.70 23.59 -4.02
CA LEU A 455 -5.35 23.23 -4.44
C LEU A 455 -4.35 24.38 -4.18
N PHE A 456 -3.25 24.08 -3.49
CA PHE A 456 -2.22 25.04 -3.13
C PHE A 456 -0.82 24.52 -3.42
N ALA A 457 0.10 25.44 -3.75
CA ALA A 457 1.52 25.15 -3.93
C ALA A 457 2.37 26.17 -3.16
N LEU A 458 3.33 25.68 -2.38
CA LEU A 458 4.25 26.46 -1.57
C LEU A 458 5.69 26.14 -1.96
N ALA A 459 6.40 27.09 -2.54
CA ALA A 459 7.85 27.03 -2.71
C ALA A 459 8.52 27.62 -1.46
N LEU A 460 9.42 26.85 -0.86
CA LEU A 460 10.19 27.27 0.30
C LEU A 460 11.58 27.75 -0.13
N LYS A 461 12.17 28.68 0.65
CA LYS A 461 13.52 29.18 0.43
C LYS A 461 14.58 28.45 1.27
N GLY A 462 14.19 27.44 2.02
CA GLY A 462 15.03 26.67 2.93
C GLY A 462 14.28 26.25 4.19
N GLU A 463 15.00 25.64 5.11
CA GLU A 463 14.41 25.07 6.34
C GLU A 463 13.76 26.08 7.27
N GLN A 464 14.26 27.34 7.28
CA GLN A 464 13.78 28.40 8.16
C GLN A 464 12.69 29.30 7.53
N ASP A 465 12.08 28.86 6.39
CA ASP A 465 11.04 29.67 5.75
C ASP A 465 9.76 29.68 6.61
N LEU A 466 9.34 30.84 7.03
CA LEU A 466 8.13 31.06 7.86
C LEU A 466 6.83 30.61 7.19
N LYS A 467 6.83 30.41 5.87
CA LYS A 467 5.66 29.87 5.18
C LYS A 467 5.33 28.46 5.64
N PHE A 468 6.37 27.65 5.92
CA PHE A 468 6.18 26.30 6.46
C PHE A 468 5.54 26.36 7.85
N GLU A 469 6.06 27.19 8.75
CA GLU A 469 5.51 27.33 10.10
C GLU A 469 4.06 27.81 10.07
N ARG A 470 3.73 28.82 9.26
CA ARG A 470 2.36 29.31 9.10
C ARG A 470 1.42 28.22 8.62
N LEU A 471 1.84 27.41 7.64
CA LEU A 471 1.01 26.32 7.13
C LEU A 471 0.73 25.28 8.22
N VAL A 472 1.77 24.83 8.95
CA VAL A 472 1.59 23.75 9.95
C VAL A 472 0.87 24.25 11.21
N LEU A 473 1.03 25.53 11.57
CA LEU A 473 0.32 26.12 12.70
C LEU A 473 -1.13 26.45 12.35
N ASP A 474 -1.33 27.28 11.33
CA ASP A 474 -2.59 27.97 11.08
C ASP A 474 -3.31 27.50 9.79
N GLY A 475 -2.68 26.63 9.02
CA GLY A 475 -3.13 26.31 7.67
C GLY A 475 -2.85 27.45 6.70
N LEU A 476 -3.81 27.77 5.82
CA LEU A 476 -3.63 28.83 4.82
C LEU A 476 -4.41 30.12 5.15
N GLY A 477 -4.83 30.28 6.41
CA GLY A 477 -5.36 31.54 6.93
C GLY A 477 -6.69 32.01 6.32
N ARG A 478 -7.49 31.11 5.75
CA ARG A 478 -8.78 31.43 5.13
C ARG A 478 -9.98 31.34 6.10
N GLY A 479 -9.75 31.44 7.42
CA GLY A 479 -10.79 31.38 8.45
C GLY A 479 -11.19 29.96 8.85
N GLU A 480 -12.22 29.83 9.70
CA GLU A 480 -12.64 28.54 10.29
C GLU A 480 -13.13 27.50 9.26
N GLN A 481 -13.60 27.95 8.10
CA GLN A 481 -14.07 27.06 7.03
C GLN A 481 -12.98 26.73 5.98
N GLY A 482 -11.77 27.24 6.15
CA GLY A 482 -10.65 27.00 5.25
C GLY A 482 -9.74 25.84 5.68
N PRO A 483 -8.64 25.62 4.93
CA PRO A 483 -7.65 24.61 5.29
C PRO A 483 -6.99 24.92 6.62
N GLN A 484 -7.15 24.03 7.58
CA GLN A 484 -6.67 24.15 8.95
C GLN A 484 -5.20 23.69 9.10
N GLY A 485 -4.54 24.14 10.18
CA GLY A 485 -3.28 23.62 10.69
C GLY A 485 -3.46 23.01 12.09
N TYR A 486 -2.35 22.69 12.78
CA TYR A 486 -2.39 22.00 14.08
C TYR A 486 -2.94 22.87 15.23
N ARG A 487 -2.99 24.18 15.10
CA ARG A 487 -3.67 25.05 16.08
C ARG A 487 -5.14 24.67 16.26
N HIS A 488 -5.79 24.19 15.19
CA HIS A 488 -7.21 23.84 15.24
C HIS A 488 -7.50 22.78 16.31
N TYR A 489 -6.83 21.61 16.27
CA TYR A 489 -7.10 20.56 17.25
C TYR A 489 -6.66 20.94 18.68
N LEU A 490 -5.60 21.77 18.83
CA LEU A 490 -5.16 22.25 20.14
C LEU A 490 -6.15 23.26 20.74
N ASN A 491 -6.80 24.05 19.89
CA ASN A 491 -7.92 24.93 20.33
C ASN A 491 -9.11 24.09 20.79
N VAL A 492 -9.50 23.03 20.05
CA VAL A 492 -10.57 22.09 20.45
C VAL A 492 -10.21 21.41 21.77
N LEU A 493 -8.96 20.97 21.92
CA LEU A 493 -8.44 20.37 23.16
C LEU A 493 -8.64 21.30 24.36
N THR A 494 -8.41 22.59 24.19
CA THR A 494 -8.52 23.57 25.28
C THR A 494 -9.97 24.03 25.50
N ALA A 495 -10.68 24.35 24.42
CA ALA A 495 -12.02 24.97 24.49
C ALA A 495 -13.12 24.00 24.91
N GLU A 496 -13.04 22.73 24.50
CA GLU A 496 -14.06 21.70 24.81
C GLU A 496 -13.71 20.84 26.02
N ARG A 497 -12.63 21.18 26.75
CA ARG A 497 -12.24 20.43 27.95
C ARG A 497 -13.37 20.43 28.99
N PRO A 498 -13.77 19.26 29.53
CA PRO A 498 -14.69 19.18 30.63
C PRO A 498 -14.15 19.92 31.88
N ALA A 499 -15.05 20.47 32.70
CA ALA A 499 -14.65 21.11 33.96
C ALA A 499 -13.99 20.10 34.92
N ASP A 500 -13.00 20.54 35.70
CA ASP A 500 -12.18 19.69 36.57
C ASP A 500 -12.98 19.01 37.69
N ASP A 501 -14.16 19.56 38.05
CA ASP A 501 -15.12 19.00 39.04
C ASP A 501 -16.12 18.01 38.42
N SER A 502 -16.06 17.83 37.10
CA SER A 502 -16.85 16.79 36.45
C SER A 502 -16.37 15.44 36.98
N ALA A 503 -17.22 14.76 37.76
CA ALA A 503 -16.97 13.38 38.18
C ALA A 503 -16.53 12.62 36.93
N LEU A 504 -15.63 11.65 37.07
CA LEU A 504 -15.16 10.78 35.97
C LEU A 504 -16.33 9.99 35.39
N ASP A 505 -17.38 10.69 34.96
CA ASP A 505 -18.35 10.15 34.04
C ASP A 505 -17.61 9.96 32.72
N ASP A 506 -17.27 8.71 32.42
CA ASP A 506 -16.51 8.31 31.24
C ASP A 506 -17.08 8.92 29.94
N ALA A 507 -18.34 9.35 29.95
CA ALA A 507 -19.03 9.86 28.76
C ALA A 507 -18.56 11.27 28.35
N CYS A 508 -18.33 12.22 29.26
CA CYS A 508 -17.91 13.58 28.89
C CYS A 508 -16.45 13.59 28.42
N TRP A 509 -15.56 12.87 29.13
CA TRP A 509 -14.15 12.73 28.78
C TRP A 509 -13.96 11.94 27.48
N THR A 510 -14.78 10.91 27.25
CA THR A 510 -14.78 10.17 25.99
C THR A 510 -15.24 11.04 24.83
N ARG A 511 -16.28 11.85 25.01
CA ARG A 511 -16.77 12.78 23.98
C ARG A 511 -15.73 13.83 23.63
N TRP A 512 -15.13 14.46 24.64
CA TRP A 512 -14.04 15.43 24.44
C TRP A 512 -12.84 14.81 23.72
N ALA A 513 -12.37 13.66 24.14
CA ALA A 513 -11.27 12.95 23.49
C ALA A 513 -11.59 12.65 22.01
N ARG A 514 -12.82 12.27 21.69
CA ARG A 514 -13.28 12.09 20.29
C ARG A 514 -13.27 13.37 19.49
N SER A 515 -13.75 14.48 20.07
CA SER A 515 -13.67 15.81 19.41
C SER A 515 -12.22 16.16 19.07
N VAL A 516 -11.29 15.97 20.01
CA VAL A 516 -9.87 16.25 19.79
C VAL A 516 -9.26 15.35 18.71
N LEU A 517 -9.53 14.05 18.75
CA LEU A 517 -9.09 13.09 17.72
C LEU A 517 -9.63 13.46 16.34
N SER A 518 -10.92 13.78 16.25
CA SER A 518 -11.57 14.22 15.00
C SER A 518 -10.98 15.55 14.47
N ALA A 519 -10.70 16.49 15.37
CA ALA A 519 -10.08 17.76 15.00
C ALA A 519 -8.63 17.59 14.52
N PHE A 520 -7.89 16.59 15.04
CA PHE A 520 -6.56 16.26 14.55
C PHE A 520 -6.59 15.73 13.11
N ASP A 521 -7.62 14.98 12.72
CA ASP A 521 -7.80 14.51 11.34
C ASP A 521 -8.13 15.63 10.33
N ALA A 522 -8.35 16.87 10.80
CA ALA A 522 -8.56 18.01 9.92
C ALA A 522 -7.31 18.38 9.11
N PHE A 523 -6.11 18.14 9.64
CA PHE A 523 -4.85 18.44 8.96
C PHE A 523 -3.81 17.37 9.18
N GLN A 524 -3.11 16.97 8.12
CA GLN A 524 -1.97 16.05 8.19
C GLN A 524 -0.86 16.43 7.23
N LEU A 525 0.37 16.54 7.75
CA LEU A 525 1.57 16.68 6.94
C LEU A 525 2.11 15.31 6.53
N LEU A 526 2.27 15.10 5.23
CA LEU A 526 2.87 13.89 4.64
C LEU A 526 4.24 14.21 4.05
N CYS A 527 5.17 13.26 4.12
CA CYS A 527 6.48 13.34 3.49
C CYS A 527 6.87 12.03 2.80
N ALA A 528 7.88 12.09 1.94
CA ALA A 528 8.33 10.93 1.18
C ALA A 528 9.29 10.03 1.97
N VAL A 529 10.13 10.61 2.85
CA VAL A 529 11.26 9.95 3.48
C VAL A 529 11.20 10.01 5.02
N ARG A 530 11.94 9.14 5.72
CA ARG A 530 11.97 9.12 7.18
C ARG A 530 13.03 10.06 7.78
N LYS A 531 14.21 10.09 7.18
CA LYS A 531 15.38 10.81 7.69
C LYS A 531 15.60 12.12 6.94
N GLY A 532 16.41 13.00 7.54
CA GLY A 532 16.74 14.30 6.99
C GLY A 532 15.76 15.41 7.38
N PRO A 533 16.06 16.67 7.03
CA PRO A 533 15.30 17.86 7.47
C PRO A 533 13.86 17.86 6.95
N TRP A 534 13.59 17.24 5.81
CA TRP A 534 12.29 17.10 5.17
C TRP A 534 11.70 15.69 5.33
N GLY A 535 12.29 14.86 6.21
CA GLY A 535 11.79 13.57 6.61
C GLY A 535 10.97 13.60 7.88
N VAL A 536 10.35 12.48 8.26
CA VAL A 536 9.49 12.34 9.45
C VAL A 536 10.18 12.89 10.70
N GLU A 537 11.44 12.52 10.93
CA GLU A 537 12.18 12.87 12.15
C GLU A 537 12.40 14.39 12.23
N GLY A 538 12.97 15.01 11.19
CA GLY A 538 13.23 16.44 11.14
C GLY A 538 11.96 17.28 11.16
N LEU A 539 10.92 16.87 10.43
CA LEU A 539 9.64 17.58 10.41
C LEU A 539 8.92 17.54 11.75
N ASN A 540 8.88 16.39 12.43
CA ASN A 540 8.25 16.29 13.76
C ASN A 540 8.96 17.19 14.78
N GLN A 541 10.29 17.25 14.77
CA GLN A 541 11.06 18.14 15.64
C GLN A 541 10.74 19.62 15.35
N ARG A 542 10.74 20.02 14.08
CA ARG A 542 10.45 21.41 13.67
C ARG A 542 9.01 21.82 14.01
N ILE A 543 8.04 20.94 13.79
CA ILE A 543 6.64 21.24 14.13
C ILE A 543 6.47 21.35 15.64
N THR A 544 7.07 20.43 16.42
CA THR A 544 7.04 20.52 17.89
C THR A 544 7.63 21.84 18.37
N HIS A 545 8.77 22.26 17.83
CA HIS A 545 9.42 23.52 18.15
C HIS A 545 8.55 24.74 17.78
N ALA A 546 7.92 24.72 16.59
CA ALA A 546 7.02 25.79 16.15
C ALA A 546 5.78 25.91 17.07
N LEU A 547 5.19 24.78 17.48
CA LEU A 547 4.05 24.74 18.40
C LEU A 547 4.43 25.24 19.79
N PHE A 548 5.63 24.91 20.29
CA PHE A 548 6.15 25.38 21.56
C PHE A 548 6.39 26.88 21.55
N ASN A 549 7.05 27.41 20.52
CA ASN A 549 7.29 28.87 20.35
C ASN A 549 5.98 29.65 20.23
N ALA A 550 4.96 29.06 19.59
CA ALA A 550 3.62 29.62 19.50
C ALA A 550 2.80 29.49 20.80
N LYS A 551 3.38 28.92 21.88
CA LYS A 551 2.74 28.65 23.18
C LYS A 551 1.47 27.81 23.07
N LEU A 552 1.42 26.90 22.09
CA LEU A 552 0.31 25.97 21.87
C LEU A 552 0.49 24.65 22.62
N ILE A 553 1.73 24.33 22.98
CA ILE A 553 2.12 23.19 23.82
C ILE A 553 3.06 23.65 24.93
N GLU A 554 3.04 22.94 26.06
CA GLU A 554 3.79 23.33 27.26
C GLU A 554 5.26 22.88 27.24
N SER A 555 5.60 21.88 26.44
CA SER A 555 6.92 21.25 26.45
C SER A 555 7.24 20.59 25.12
N GLU A 556 8.53 20.51 24.82
CA GLU A 556 9.07 19.68 23.72
C GLU A 556 9.55 18.31 24.21
N GLN A 557 9.37 18.00 25.48
CA GLN A 557 9.79 16.73 26.08
C GLN A 557 8.97 15.53 25.55
N GLN A 558 9.40 14.33 25.91
CA GLN A 558 8.83 13.10 25.38
C GLN A 558 7.31 12.95 25.58
N TRP A 559 6.75 13.43 26.70
CA TRP A 559 5.31 13.37 26.98
C TRP A 559 4.79 14.73 27.43
N TYR A 560 3.86 15.28 26.65
CA TYR A 560 3.15 16.54 26.93
C TYR A 560 1.71 16.44 26.43
N GLU A 561 0.84 17.28 26.97
CA GLU A 561 -0.55 17.34 26.52
C GLU A 561 -0.67 17.83 25.08
N GLY A 562 -1.51 17.19 24.30
CA GLY A 562 -1.67 17.47 22.89
C GLY A 562 -0.71 16.69 21.99
N ARG A 563 0.31 15.97 22.52
CA ARG A 563 1.22 15.19 21.66
C ARG A 563 0.47 14.09 20.92
N PRO A 564 0.48 14.10 19.56
CA PRO A 564 -0.03 12.99 18.79
C PRO A 564 1.04 11.90 18.66
N VAL A 565 0.63 10.65 18.85
CA VAL A 565 1.52 9.48 18.76
C VAL A 565 0.94 8.43 17.83
N LEU A 566 1.82 7.72 17.13
CA LEU A 566 1.48 6.63 16.22
C LEU A 566 2.12 5.34 16.74
N MET A 567 1.32 4.27 16.84
CA MET A 567 1.82 2.94 17.15
C MET A 567 2.66 2.41 15.97
N THR A 568 3.89 1.99 16.26
CA THR A 568 4.80 1.44 15.23
C THR A 568 4.70 -0.07 15.08
N HIS A 569 4.17 -0.76 16.10
CA HIS A 569 3.96 -2.22 16.13
C HIS A 569 2.58 -2.56 16.72
N ASN A 570 2.13 -3.80 16.46
CA ASN A 570 0.90 -4.29 17.06
C ASN A 570 1.11 -4.64 18.55
N ASP A 571 0.28 -4.09 19.42
CA ASP A 571 0.19 -4.48 20.82
C ASP A 571 -1.17 -5.13 21.10
N TYR A 572 -1.20 -6.47 21.03
CA TYR A 572 -2.43 -7.24 21.24
C TYR A 572 -2.91 -7.17 22.71
N GLY A 573 -2.01 -6.94 23.67
CA GLY A 573 -2.36 -6.79 25.08
C GLY A 573 -3.12 -5.49 25.36
N LEU A 574 -2.77 -4.44 24.64
CA LEU A 574 -3.49 -3.16 24.67
C LEU A 574 -4.61 -3.10 23.63
N GLY A 575 -4.68 -4.07 22.70
CA GLY A 575 -5.60 -4.06 21.56
C GLY A 575 -5.36 -2.87 20.62
N LEU A 576 -4.11 -2.45 20.48
CA LEU A 576 -3.64 -1.39 19.58
C LEU A 576 -2.88 -2.00 18.41
N MET A 577 -3.07 -1.44 17.24
CA MET A 577 -2.47 -1.91 16.00
C MET A 577 -1.44 -0.91 15.47
N ASN A 578 -0.48 -1.42 14.69
CA ASN A 578 0.43 -0.57 13.94
C ASN A 578 -0.36 0.42 13.06
N GLY A 579 -0.03 1.71 13.17
CA GLY A 579 -0.72 2.78 12.47
C GLY A 579 -1.84 3.45 13.29
N ASP A 580 -2.21 2.93 14.46
CA ASP A 580 -3.18 3.61 15.33
C ASP A 580 -2.59 4.93 15.84
N ILE A 581 -3.38 6.00 15.75
CA ILE A 581 -3.00 7.33 16.21
C ILE A 581 -3.77 7.64 17.49
N GLY A 582 -3.05 8.12 18.49
CA GLY A 582 -3.61 8.60 19.73
C GLY A 582 -3.10 9.98 20.08
N ILE A 583 -3.85 10.71 20.92
CA ILE A 583 -3.46 12.04 21.40
C ILE A 583 -3.32 11.97 22.92
N THR A 584 -2.21 12.54 23.42
CA THR A 584 -1.96 12.64 24.86
C THR A 584 -2.83 13.74 25.47
N LEU A 585 -3.63 13.35 26.46
CA LEU A 585 -4.59 14.23 27.16
C LEU A 585 -4.36 14.21 28.68
N ARG A 586 -4.66 15.28 29.36
CA ARG A 586 -4.71 15.33 30.82
C ARG A 586 -6.11 14.96 31.30
N LEU A 587 -6.19 13.93 32.11
CA LEU A 587 -7.42 13.43 32.71
C LEU A 587 -7.33 13.43 34.22
N PRO A 588 -8.43 13.64 34.97
CA PRO A 588 -8.42 13.52 36.40
C PRO A 588 -8.07 12.09 36.83
N GLU A 589 -7.37 11.94 37.95
CA GLU A 589 -7.07 10.64 38.56
C GLU A 589 -8.31 10.09 39.23
N ARG A 590 -8.54 8.75 39.13
CA ARG A 590 -9.75 8.12 39.66
C ARG A 590 -9.91 8.21 41.20
N ASP A 591 -8.84 8.43 41.91
CA ASP A 591 -8.79 8.36 43.38
C ASP A 591 -8.92 9.71 44.13
N GLY A 592 -9.39 10.76 43.49
CA GLY A 592 -10.18 11.79 44.18
C GLY A 592 -9.42 12.99 44.77
N GLU A 593 -8.18 13.33 44.46
CA GLU A 593 -7.50 14.53 44.96
C GLU A 593 -7.24 15.63 43.96
N GLY A 594 -8.00 15.68 42.83
CA GLY A 594 -7.82 16.75 41.82
C GLY A 594 -6.52 16.67 41.02
N LYS A 595 -5.75 15.59 41.16
CA LYS A 595 -4.55 15.36 40.37
C LYS A 595 -4.92 14.97 38.94
N GLN A 596 -4.25 15.61 37.99
CA GLN A 596 -4.38 15.27 36.58
C GLN A 596 -3.20 14.38 36.14
N VAL A 597 -3.51 13.34 35.37
CA VAL A 597 -2.52 12.41 34.81
C VAL A 597 -2.60 12.39 33.29
N LEU A 598 -1.44 12.27 32.65
CA LEU A 598 -1.40 12.11 31.19
C LEU A 598 -1.85 10.71 30.81
N ARG A 599 -2.76 10.63 29.87
CA ARG A 599 -3.18 9.39 29.19
C ARG A 599 -3.25 9.64 27.70
N VAL A 600 -2.96 8.62 26.92
CA VAL A 600 -3.10 8.67 25.46
C VAL A 600 -4.47 8.12 25.09
N ALA A 601 -5.27 8.91 24.42
CA ALA A 601 -6.58 8.57 23.91
C ALA A 601 -6.46 7.99 22.51
N PHE A 602 -6.85 6.73 22.32
CA PHE A 602 -6.94 6.08 21.01
C PHE A 602 -8.39 5.81 20.66
N PRO A 603 -8.82 5.95 19.38
CA PRO A 603 -10.13 5.49 18.97
C PRO A 603 -10.24 3.97 19.11
N ARG A 604 -11.43 3.46 19.42
CA ARG A 604 -11.66 2.01 19.42
C ARG A 604 -11.91 1.53 17.99
N ASN A 605 -11.20 0.46 17.60
CA ASN A 605 -11.30 -0.15 16.28
C ASN A 605 -12.28 -1.35 16.25
N ASP A 606 -13.16 -1.46 17.26
CA ASP A 606 -14.14 -2.55 17.39
C ASP A 606 -15.54 -2.17 16.89
N GLY A 607 -15.67 -1.03 16.20
CA GLY A 607 -16.96 -0.50 15.72
C GLY A 607 -17.78 0.21 16.81
N SER A 608 -17.29 0.27 18.06
CA SER A 608 -17.91 1.07 19.12
C SER A 608 -17.45 2.53 19.04
N GLU A 609 -18.33 3.45 19.39
CA GLU A 609 -18.01 4.89 19.44
C GLU A 609 -17.11 5.29 20.63
N GLY A 610 -16.41 4.35 21.25
CA GLY A 610 -15.61 4.56 22.43
C GLY A 610 -14.18 5.02 22.15
N VAL A 611 -13.53 5.51 23.21
CA VAL A 611 -12.10 5.84 23.25
C VAL A 611 -11.41 4.94 24.27
N ARG A 612 -10.19 4.52 23.97
CA ARG A 612 -9.33 3.77 24.88
C ARG A 612 -8.27 4.70 25.44
N PHE A 613 -8.22 4.84 26.75
CA PHE A 613 -7.21 5.62 27.44
C PHE A 613 -6.08 4.72 27.95
N VAL A 614 -4.84 4.99 27.54
CA VAL A 614 -3.66 4.21 27.89
C VAL A 614 -2.63 5.10 28.58
N LEU A 615 -2.00 4.63 29.66
CA LEU A 615 -0.92 5.34 30.32
C LEU A 615 0.31 5.42 29.38
N PRO A 616 0.99 6.58 29.29
CA PRO A 616 2.21 6.70 28.50
C PRO A 616 3.29 5.66 28.81
N SER A 617 3.42 5.26 30.08
CA SER A 617 4.38 4.24 30.53
C SER A 617 4.12 2.83 29.98
N ARG A 618 2.94 2.57 29.43
CA ARG A 618 2.61 1.29 28.77
C ARG A 618 2.85 1.28 27.28
N LEU A 619 3.21 2.42 26.71
CA LEU A 619 3.43 2.62 25.26
C LEU A 619 4.92 2.63 24.98
N ASN A 620 5.48 1.49 24.57
CA ASN A 620 6.92 1.35 24.29
C ASN A 620 7.27 1.63 22.81
N GLU A 621 6.34 1.37 21.90
CA GLU A 621 6.54 1.37 20.46
C GLU A 621 5.71 2.47 19.78
N VAL A 622 6.03 3.73 20.11
CA VAL A 622 5.32 4.91 19.57
C VAL A 622 6.29 5.96 19.05
N GLU A 623 5.89 6.68 18.03
CA GLU A 623 6.57 7.85 17.48
C GLU A 623 5.63 9.07 17.43
N THR A 624 6.16 10.29 17.53
CA THR A 624 5.39 11.52 17.33
C THR A 624 4.91 11.60 15.88
N VAL A 625 3.66 12.06 15.64
CA VAL A 625 3.03 11.94 14.31
C VAL A 625 2.38 13.24 13.82
N TYR A 626 3.01 14.39 14.04
CA TYR A 626 2.65 15.59 13.26
C TYR A 626 2.95 15.40 11.78
N ALA A 627 4.08 14.77 11.45
CA ALA A 627 4.42 14.35 10.09
C ALA A 627 4.54 12.83 10.01
N MET A 628 4.06 12.25 8.92
CA MET A 628 4.23 10.83 8.61
C MET A 628 4.55 10.63 7.14
N THR A 629 5.09 9.43 6.79
CA THR A 629 5.30 9.11 5.37
C THR A 629 3.98 8.86 4.65
N VAL A 630 3.95 9.10 3.33
CA VAL A 630 2.81 8.75 2.48
C VAL A 630 2.44 7.27 2.62
N HIS A 631 3.42 6.37 2.79
CA HIS A 631 3.18 4.94 3.02
C HIS A 631 2.37 4.69 4.31
N LYS A 632 2.71 5.36 5.40
CA LYS A 632 1.99 5.24 6.68
C LYS A 632 0.58 5.83 6.66
N SER A 633 0.29 6.72 5.70
CA SER A 633 -1.03 7.32 5.51
C SER A 633 -1.99 6.45 4.68
N GLN A 634 -1.54 5.33 4.11
CA GLN A 634 -2.42 4.43 3.35
C GLN A 634 -3.59 3.97 4.21
N GLY A 635 -4.78 3.91 3.62
CA GLY A 635 -6.03 3.65 4.34
C GLY A 635 -6.56 4.83 5.18
N SER A 636 -5.86 5.99 5.19
CA SER A 636 -6.31 7.22 5.89
C SER A 636 -6.72 8.30 4.90
N GLU A 637 -7.53 9.24 5.37
CA GLU A 637 -7.92 10.45 4.62
C GLU A 637 -8.10 11.60 5.60
N PHE A 638 -7.72 12.80 5.18
CA PHE A 638 -7.71 14.00 6.00
C PHE A 638 -8.47 15.12 5.29
N ALA A 639 -9.04 16.06 6.04
CA ALA A 639 -9.73 17.19 5.41
C ALA A 639 -8.74 18.04 4.59
N HIS A 640 -7.58 18.37 5.18
CA HIS A 640 -6.47 19.03 4.51
C HIS A 640 -5.22 18.15 4.58
N THR A 641 -4.68 17.79 3.43
CA THR A 641 -3.40 17.09 3.32
C THR A 641 -2.35 18.01 2.73
N ALA A 642 -1.22 18.15 3.42
CA ALA A 642 -0.03 18.80 2.90
C ALA A 642 1.03 17.73 2.57
N LEU A 643 1.59 17.77 1.36
CA LEU A 643 2.67 16.86 0.95
C LEU A 643 3.95 17.66 0.76
N ILE A 644 4.98 17.36 1.56
CA ILE A 644 6.31 17.97 1.41
C ILE A 644 7.26 17.01 0.71
N LEU A 645 7.98 17.53 -0.27
CA LEU A 645 9.00 16.80 -1.02
C LEU A 645 10.38 17.03 -0.42
N PRO A 646 11.34 16.11 -0.57
CA PRO A 646 12.74 16.33 -0.18
C PRO A 646 13.47 17.25 -1.17
N GLU A 647 14.65 17.72 -0.81
CA GLU A 647 15.50 18.55 -1.68
C GLU A 647 16.24 17.75 -2.76
N ALA A 648 16.38 16.46 -2.57
CA ALA A 648 17.03 15.55 -3.51
C ALA A 648 16.07 14.45 -3.94
N LEU A 649 16.27 13.97 -5.16
CA LEU A 649 15.55 12.80 -5.65
C LEU A 649 15.91 11.57 -4.81
N ASN A 650 14.90 10.76 -4.58
CA ASN A 650 15.01 9.49 -3.87
C ASN A 650 14.26 8.43 -4.67
N PRO A 651 14.69 7.16 -4.69
CA PRO A 651 14.01 6.08 -5.41
C PRO A 651 12.51 5.93 -5.08
N VAL A 652 12.09 6.32 -3.87
CA VAL A 652 10.68 6.28 -3.47
C VAL A 652 9.82 7.38 -4.12
N LEU A 653 10.45 8.44 -4.68
CA LEU A 653 9.74 9.53 -5.35
C LEU A 653 9.30 9.11 -6.74
N THR A 654 8.08 8.65 -6.83
CA THR A 654 7.42 8.20 -8.06
C THR A 654 6.04 8.83 -8.19
N LYS A 655 5.45 8.74 -9.38
CA LYS A 655 4.10 9.23 -9.60
C LYS A 655 3.08 8.60 -8.65
N GLU A 656 3.24 7.33 -8.31
CA GLU A 656 2.36 6.59 -7.41
C GLU A 656 2.42 7.16 -5.98
N LEU A 657 3.61 7.57 -5.51
CA LEU A 657 3.74 8.23 -4.21
C LEU A 657 3.04 9.58 -4.21
N ILE A 658 3.28 10.39 -5.23
CA ILE A 658 2.64 11.71 -5.37
C ILE A 658 1.12 11.56 -5.46
N TYR A 659 0.63 10.65 -6.32
CA TYR A 659 -0.78 10.36 -6.47
C TYR A 659 -1.43 9.90 -5.15
N THR A 660 -0.76 8.99 -4.43
CA THR A 660 -1.25 8.52 -3.13
C THR A 660 -1.33 9.67 -2.13
N GLY A 661 -0.32 10.54 -2.08
CA GLY A 661 -0.32 11.72 -1.21
C GLY A 661 -1.46 12.69 -1.53
N ILE A 662 -1.68 13.01 -2.80
CA ILE A 662 -2.77 13.88 -3.27
C ILE A 662 -4.12 13.30 -2.86
N THR A 663 -4.31 12.02 -3.06
CA THR A 663 -5.59 11.35 -2.85
C THR A 663 -5.93 11.07 -1.38
N ARG A 664 -5.03 11.42 -0.44
CA ARG A 664 -5.37 11.46 1.01
C ARG A 664 -6.23 12.68 1.37
N ALA A 665 -6.23 13.72 0.54
CA ALA A 665 -7.03 14.92 0.77
C ALA A 665 -8.52 14.67 0.49
N LYS A 666 -9.38 15.19 1.38
CA LYS A 666 -10.83 15.24 1.16
C LYS A 666 -11.28 16.57 0.55
N HIS A 667 -10.75 17.68 1.09
CA HIS A 667 -11.20 19.03 0.75
C HIS A 667 -10.07 19.94 0.25
N TRP A 668 -8.85 19.81 0.81
CA TRP A 668 -7.73 20.69 0.46
C TRP A 668 -6.43 19.91 0.34
N PHE A 669 -5.66 20.26 -0.65
CA PHE A 669 -4.33 19.71 -0.86
C PHE A 669 -3.30 20.83 -1.02
N SER A 670 -2.18 20.69 -0.32
CA SER A 670 -1.01 21.59 -0.42
C SER A 670 0.24 20.84 -0.82
N LEU A 671 0.85 21.21 -1.94
CA LEU A 671 2.19 20.73 -2.31
C LEU A 671 3.25 21.71 -1.76
N ILE A 672 4.24 21.19 -1.05
CA ILE A 672 5.34 21.95 -0.48
C ILE A 672 6.65 21.50 -1.11
N GLU A 673 7.37 22.44 -1.70
CA GLU A 673 8.62 22.16 -2.41
C GLU A 673 9.76 23.01 -1.83
N PRO A 674 10.69 22.38 -1.09
CA PRO A 674 11.95 23.00 -0.70
C PRO A 674 12.86 23.27 -1.90
N ARG A 675 12.80 22.41 -2.94
CA ARG A 675 13.53 22.55 -4.19
C ARG A 675 12.59 22.34 -5.37
N GLN A 676 12.57 23.31 -6.29
CA GLN A 676 11.78 23.20 -7.52
C GLN A 676 12.35 22.14 -8.47
N GLY A 677 11.47 21.50 -9.25
CA GLY A 677 11.82 20.48 -10.24
C GLY A 677 11.72 19.04 -9.71
N ILE A 678 11.73 18.84 -8.39
CA ILE A 678 11.60 17.50 -7.79
C ILE A 678 10.22 16.90 -8.08
N PHE A 679 9.17 17.70 -8.10
CA PHE A 679 7.82 17.26 -8.41
C PHE A 679 7.71 16.70 -9.83
N GLU A 680 8.19 17.42 -10.84
CA GLU A 680 8.16 17.01 -12.24
C GLU A 680 8.98 15.73 -12.47
N GLU A 681 10.16 15.66 -11.84
CA GLU A 681 11.00 14.45 -11.95
C GLU A 681 10.35 13.24 -11.29
N ALA A 682 9.68 13.42 -10.14
CA ALA A 682 8.90 12.37 -9.48
C ALA A 682 7.76 11.87 -10.39
N LEU A 683 7.07 12.76 -11.12
CA LEU A 683 6.00 12.38 -12.04
C LEU A 683 6.49 11.57 -13.23
N ARG A 684 7.71 11.81 -13.71
CA ARG A 684 8.32 11.04 -14.81
C ARG A 684 8.70 9.64 -14.40
N ARG A 685 8.88 9.39 -13.08
CA ARG A 685 9.25 8.09 -12.54
C ARG A 685 8.01 7.26 -12.23
N LYS A 686 8.06 6.01 -12.61
CA LYS A 686 7.03 5.00 -12.34
C LYS A 686 7.62 3.87 -11.52
N VAL A 687 6.89 3.38 -10.55
CA VAL A 687 7.30 2.17 -9.82
C VAL A 687 7.40 1.03 -10.83
N LYS A 688 8.61 0.52 -11.05
CA LYS A 688 8.83 -0.73 -11.75
C LYS A 688 8.98 -1.82 -10.71
N ARG A 689 8.17 -2.85 -10.76
CA ARG A 689 8.31 -4.05 -9.96
C ARG A 689 8.33 -5.24 -10.90
N LEU A 690 9.47 -5.91 -10.95
CA LEU A 690 9.63 -7.08 -11.81
C LEU A 690 8.89 -8.26 -11.18
N SER A 691 8.04 -8.89 -11.97
CA SER A 691 7.22 -10.05 -11.62
C SER A 691 7.04 -10.92 -12.86
N GLY A 692 6.87 -12.21 -12.68
CA GLY A 692 6.50 -13.16 -13.71
C GLY A 692 5.06 -13.67 -13.59
N LEU A 693 4.27 -13.09 -12.68
CA LEU A 693 2.91 -13.55 -12.38
C LEU A 693 2.04 -13.64 -13.65
N MET A 694 2.12 -12.62 -14.50
CA MET A 694 1.32 -12.57 -15.75
C MET A 694 1.76 -13.58 -16.81
N LEU A 695 3.01 -14.09 -16.76
CA LEU A 695 3.44 -15.18 -17.63
C LEU A 695 2.80 -16.52 -17.25
N GLY A 696 2.31 -16.62 -16.03
CA GLY A 696 1.64 -17.78 -15.51
C GLY A 696 0.11 -17.75 -15.64
N LEU A 697 -0.48 -16.70 -16.15
CA LEU A 697 -1.92 -16.51 -16.33
C LEU A 697 -2.30 -16.52 -17.80
#